data_ea1606b9ac9a6308ce493f09fab67bfa
#
_entry.id   ea1606b9ac9a6308ce493f09fab67bfa
#
_cell.length_a   1.000
_cell.length_b   1.000
_cell.length_c   1.000
_cell.angle_alpha   90.00
_cell.angle_beta   90.00
_cell.angle_gamma   90.00
#
_symmetry.space_group_name_H-M   'P 1'
#
loop_
_entity.id
_entity.type
_entity.pdbx_description
1 polymer ?
#
loop_
_entity_poly.entity_id
_entity_poly.type
_entity_poly.pdbx_seq_one_letter_code
_entity_poly.pdbx_strand_id
1 'polypeptide(L)'
;MTRTTGLALGAIVAALLATDSRLVNLVPALALLLAVAAAGFELLDRRRAARAAAAAALGIAVVLARVALGGGLAATPAGPAALPAGDGPWTVRVVALAAPRDGSQRFVGGLDDGAGLRIDITAPRYPPVRAGDLVEVRGALRAPPDGPYGTYLARTGVAATLATRALRPLAGASDADRLVQGIRADAGDALQRALPEPAAGLAAGILIGLRERVDRELAADFTTTGLSHVVAISGWNIALVAGLVAAALGSWARRRRAVATVAAIALYTVLAGASASVLRAAVMAGVALLARETGRPGTAARALAWAIVLLLVAGPATIADAGFQLSAAATAGLLAWGTPLAARLRARLPRLPGFIVEGLAVSLAAQAATLPIVLLSFGRLAPLSPLLNLVVVPLVPLAMATGTLALVGGLLAGAGAPALVATLLGLPGALVVGLLVMIVQAAADLPFAGVTLPPPAGAALGGLAAAMLLVAGARRRISGLFGPRHRRIRRRGGPGAGSSPATRPKRPDKRQPRTDRSVRALAIVVALVVSLGVVAAAARPDGRLHVVALDIGQGDAILVETPGGGRLLVDGGPDPDRLLVALDARIPPWDRRIDLVVVTHPHEDHVGGLPLLVERYRVGRLLEPGMAGPGPAYAALETVLARRNVPTGRLSSGDRFALDGVSFGVLWPDRSAVPNAPPDTGTGINNVSIVLLGTFGAQRFLLTGDIEEGIDPLLIARGLPPVDLLKVAHHGSRTATTDALLSAIRPPMALVSVGAKNTFGHPAPATLARLTAHNVATYRTDLDGTLDVALDGRVLSVHAGHGRAPAAAVGAPVDGQGTPRLALSAARGDPRTPGPAGTGAAVPYDRADVRSRAGRRRRPAPLAPAAGVASPPRPGGGGDRRLARVPRRRRRASRGPRARGGRSPPARRRQGAPRRRPHPGAPPRGGQRRVGDGSGAR
;
A
#
# COMPACT_ATOMS: atom_id res chain seq x y z
N MET A 1 -20.75 -19.38 32.24
CA MET A 1 -19.60 -18.46 31.99
C MET A 1 -18.45 -18.80 32.90
N THR A 2 -17.21 -18.78 32.44
CA THR A 2 -16.04 -18.88 33.31
C THR A 2 -15.75 -17.52 33.97
N ARG A 3 -15.02 -17.50 35.11
CA ARG A 3 -14.60 -16.24 35.74
C ARG A 3 -13.87 -15.31 34.74
N THR A 4 -12.99 -15.86 33.92
CA THR A 4 -12.22 -15.09 32.90
C THR A 4 -13.10 -14.51 31.80
N THR A 5 -14.15 -15.22 31.35
CA THR A 5 -15.11 -14.68 30.37
C THR A 5 -15.99 -13.58 31.00
N GLY A 6 -16.33 -13.68 32.29
CA GLY A 6 -17.02 -12.62 33.02
C GLY A 6 -16.17 -11.36 33.09
N LEU A 7 -14.90 -11.50 33.49
CA LEU A 7 -13.94 -10.41 33.58
C LEU A 7 -13.78 -9.68 32.24
N ALA A 8 -13.59 -10.41 31.13
CA ALA A 8 -13.45 -9.83 29.80
C ALA A 8 -14.72 -9.11 29.33
N LEU A 9 -15.91 -9.70 29.60
CA LEU A 9 -17.17 -9.07 29.26
C LEU A 9 -17.37 -7.76 30.04
N GLY A 10 -17.06 -7.74 31.32
CA GLY A 10 -17.11 -6.54 32.15
C GLY A 10 -16.15 -5.45 31.63
N ALA A 11 -14.92 -5.82 31.27
CA ALA A 11 -13.95 -4.92 30.70
C ALA A 11 -14.42 -4.34 29.36
N ILE A 12 -15.03 -5.15 28.49
CA ILE A 12 -15.60 -4.69 27.20
C ILE A 12 -16.74 -3.70 27.47
N VAL A 13 -17.67 -4.02 28.34
CA VAL A 13 -18.81 -3.15 28.65
C VAL A 13 -18.34 -1.82 29.23
N ALA A 14 -17.39 -1.84 30.17
CA ALA A 14 -16.82 -0.62 30.71
C ALA A 14 -16.12 0.24 29.66
N ALA A 15 -15.32 -0.38 28.81
CA ALA A 15 -14.62 0.32 27.74
C ALA A 15 -15.60 0.93 26.72
N LEU A 16 -16.66 0.21 26.33
CA LEU A 16 -17.71 0.72 25.43
C LEU A 16 -18.48 1.89 26.04
N LEU A 17 -18.92 1.77 27.29
CA LEU A 17 -19.66 2.85 27.97
C LEU A 17 -18.76 4.07 28.21
N ALA A 18 -17.48 3.84 28.45
CA ALA A 18 -16.53 4.91 28.66
C ALA A 18 -16.17 5.66 27.37
N THR A 19 -16.52 5.15 26.16
CA THR A 19 -16.37 5.92 24.89
C THR A 19 -17.39 7.05 24.74
N ASP A 20 -18.47 7.06 25.52
CA ASP A 20 -19.49 8.12 25.53
C ASP A 20 -19.46 8.84 26.89
N SER A 21 -19.17 10.14 26.89
CA SER A 21 -19.12 10.97 28.09
C SER A 21 -20.45 10.99 28.89
N ARG A 22 -21.58 10.75 28.21
CA ARG A 22 -22.91 10.68 28.82
C ARG A 22 -23.13 9.37 29.54
N LEU A 23 -22.53 8.27 29.05
CA LEU A 23 -22.72 6.92 29.56
C LEU A 23 -21.65 6.52 30.60
N VAL A 24 -20.53 7.23 30.65
CA VAL A 24 -19.41 6.90 31.57
C VAL A 24 -19.89 6.89 33.03
N ASN A 25 -20.80 7.79 33.40
CA ASN A 25 -21.37 7.88 34.76
C ASN A 25 -22.24 6.68 35.13
N LEU A 26 -22.72 5.88 34.17
CA LEU A 26 -23.48 4.66 34.42
C LEU A 26 -22.58 3.46 34.78
N VAL A 27 -21.29 3.53 34.46
CA VAL A 27 -20.38 2.40 34.63
C VAL A 27 -20.17 2.00 36.09
N PRO A 28 -20.02 2.93 37.08
CA PRO A 28 -19.97 2.58 38.49
C PRO A 28 -21.29 1.93 39.01
N ALA A 29 -22.43 2.45 38.56
CA ALA A 29 -23.74 1.88 38.95
C ALA A 29 -23.92 0.45 38.42
N LEU A 30 -23.49 0.18 37.18
CA LEU A 30 -23.50 -1.15 36.61
C LEU A 30 -22.53 -2.11 37.34
N ALA A 31 -21.36 -1.63 37.73
CA ALA A 31 -20.43 -2.42 38.54
C ALA A 31 -21.04 -2.81 39.90
N LEU A 32 -21.68 -1.85 40.55
CA LEU A 32 -22.39 -2.07 41.82
C LEU A 32 -23.57 -3.07 41.66
N LEU A 33 -24.38 -2.88 40.62
CA LEU A 33 -25.49 -3.78 40.30
C LEU A 33 -25.01 -5.24 40.09
N LEU A 34 -23.93 -5.43 39.37
CA LEU A 34 -23.33 -6.74 39.16
C LEU A 34 -22.73 -7.33 40.43
N ALA A 35 -22.19 -6.50 41.32
CA ALA A 35 -21.68 -6.94 42.61
C ALA A 35 -22.85 -7.39 43.53
N VAL A 36 -23.95 -6.62 43.56
CA VAL A 36 -25.17 -6.97 44.28
C VAL A 36 -25.79 -8.26 43.71
N ALA A 37 -25.86 -8.38 42.38
CA ALA A 37 -26.33 -9.60 41.72
C ALA A 37 -25.43 -10.82 42.04
N ALA A 38 -24.12 -10.61 42.18
CA ALA A 38 -23.20 -11.67 42.59
C ALA A 38 -23.51 -12.15 44.03
N ALA A 39 -23.74 -11.23 44.95
CA ALA A 39 -24.15 -11.56 46.32
C ALA A 39 -25.50 -12.28 46.36
N GLY A 40 -26.50 -11.80 45.61
CA GLY A 40 -27.81 -12.48 45.49
C GLY A 40 -27.71 -13.88 44.89
N PHE A 41 -26.90 -14.13 43.90
CA PHE A 41 -26.63 -15.44 43.34
C PHE A 41 -25.91 -16.38 44.33
N GLU A 42 -25.04 -15.85 45.19
CA GLU A 42 -24.37 -16.63 46.23
C GLU A 42 -25.39 -17.09 47.26
N LEU A 43 -26.31 -16.19 47.69
CA LEU A 43 -27.42 -16.51 48.64
C LEU A 43 -28.38 -17.58 48.07
N LEU A 44 -28.57 -17.62 46.77
CA LEU A 44 -29.37 -18.63 46.05
C LEU A 44 -28.58 -19.90 45.66
N ASP A 45 -27.41 -20.08 46.26
CA ASP A 45 -26.46 -21.21 45.99
C ASP A 45 -26.11 -21.39 44.48
N ARG A 46 -26.28 -20.31 43.70
CA ARG A 46 -25.89 -20.29 42.27
C ARG A 46 -24.43 -19.86 42.12
N ARG A 47 -23.50 -20.51 42.78
CA ARG A 47 -22.05 -20.16 42.86
C ARG A 47 -21.39 -19.89 41.54
N ARG A 48 -21.80 -20.55 40.42
CA ARG A 48 -21.24 -20.28 39.08
C ARG A 48 -21.69 -18.92 38.53
N ALA A 49 -22.95 -18.56 38.75
CA ALA A 49 -23.48 -17.25 38.31
C ALA A 49 -22.88 -16.13 39.16
N ALA A 50 -22.82 -16.29 40.48
CA ALA A 50 -22.19 -15.38 41.41
C ALA A 50 -20.74 -15.05 41.04
N ARG A 51 -19.93 -16.07 40.80
CA ARG A 51 -18.53 -15.91 40.40
C ARG A 51 -18.37 -15.24 39.02
N ALA A 52 -19.29 -15.43 38.08
CA ALA A 52 -19.27 -14.77 36.78
C ALA A 52 -19.66 -13.29 36.90
N ALA A 53 -20.65 -12.95 37.70
CA ALA A 53 -21.10 -11.58 37.98
C ALA A 53 -20.03 -10.78 38.74
N ALA A 54 -19.43 -11.36 39.79
CA ALA A 54 -18.33 -10.75 40.51
C ALA A 54 -17.11 -10.50 39.64
N ALA A 55 -16.77 -11.43 38.75
CA ALA A 55 -15.68 -11.24 37.81
C ALA A 55 -15.99 -10.15 36.76
N ALA A 56 -17.25 -10.01 36.33
CA ALA A 56 -17.66 -8.92 35.45
C ALA A 56 -17.57 -7.56 36.14
N ALA A 57 -18.06 -7.46 37.40
CA ALA A 57 -17.92 -6.25 38.23
C ALA A 57 -16.44 -5.85 38.40
N LEU A 58 -15.55 -6.84 38.66
CA LEU A 58 -14.11 -6.59 38.75
C LEU A 58 -13.53 -6.09 37.41
N GLY A 59 -13.95 -6.67 36.28
CA GLY A 59 -13.52 -6.21 34.94
C GLY A 59 -13.89 -4.75 34.66
N ILE A 60 -15.10 -4.35 35.06
CA ILE A 60 -15.56 -2.97 35.00
C ILE A 60 -14.70 -2.08 35.90
N ALA A 61 -14.52 -2.48 37.17
CA ALA A 61 -13.76 -1.69 38.14
C ALA A 61 -12.30 -1.44 37.68
N VAL A 62 -11.65 -2.46 37.13
CA VAL A 62 -10.26 -2.33 36.68
C VAL A 62 -10.14 -1.36 35.47
N VAL A 63 -11.07 -1.40 34.52
CA VAL A 63 -11.07 -0.44 33.39
C VAL A 63 -11.39 0.96 33.86
N LEU A 64 -12.35 1.13 34.79
CA LEU A 64 -12.66 2.43 35.40
C LEU A 64 -11.46 3.02 36.17
N ALA A 65 -10.81 2.20 37.00
CA ALA A 65 -9.60 2.64 37.69
C ALA A 65 -8.52 3.11 36.70
N ARG A 66 -8.36 2.40 35.61
CA ARG A 66 -7.41 2.80 34.53
C ARG A 66 -7.80 4.13 33.88
N VAL A 67 -9.08 4.32 33.58
CA VAL A 67 -9.61 5.58 33.03
C VAL A 67 -9.38 6.73 34.03
N ALA A 68 -9.66 6.50 35.29
CA ALA A 68 -9.48 7.51 36.34
C ALA A 68 -8.02 7.89 36.59
N LEU A 69 -7.10 6.90 36.57
CA LEU A 69 -5.66 7.09 36.80
C LEU A 69 -4.93 7.68 35.58
N GLY A 70 -5.44 7.46 34.38
CA GLY A 70 -4.77 7.82 33.15
C GLY A 70 -5.25 9.09 32.45
N GLY A 71 -6.12 9.89 33.11
CA GLY A 71 -6.62 11.10 32.47
C GLY A 71 -7.50 10.85 31.25
N GLY A 72 -8.56 10.06 31.44
CA GLY A 72 -9.60 9.89 30.42
C GLY A 72 -9.25 8.91 29.28
N LEU A 73 -10.27 8.42 28.60
CA LEU A 73 -10.16 7.87 27.26
C LEU A 73 -9.52 8.93 26.39
N ALA A 74 -8.51 8.54 25.63
CA ALA A 74 -7.86 9.45 24.72
C ALA A 74 -8.90 10.35 24.06
N ALA A 75 -8.80 11.63 24.35
CA ALA A 75 -9.62 12.73 23.86
C ALA A 75 -10.99 12.27 23.31
N THR A 76 -12.05 12.40 24.09
CA THR A 76 -13.25 13.00 23.51
C THR A 76 -12.72 14.00 22.49
N PRO A 77 -13.15 13.95 21.22
CA PRO A 77 -12.84 15.07 20.37
C PRO A 77 -13.27 16.27 21.20
N ALA A 78 -12.30 17.03 21.70
CA ALA A 78 -12.59 18.32 22.29
C ALA A 78 -13.53 18.93 21.27
N GLY A 79 -14.75 19.30 21.70
CA GLY A 79 -15.66 19.98 20.79
C GLY A 79 -14.82 21.02 20.09
N PRO A 80 -15.03 21.41 18.84
CA PRO A 80 -14.05 21.99 17.93
C PRO A 80 -13.13 22.94 18.70
N ALA A 81 -12.05 22.41 19.26
CA ALA A 81 -11.02 23.21 19.86
C ALA A 81 -10.56 24.07 18.69
N ALA A 82 -10.65 25.38 18.87
CA ALA A 82 -10.26 26.28 17.81
C ALA A 82 -8.86 25.84 17.34
N LEU A 83 -8.80 25.36 16.10
CA LEU A 83 -7.51 24.92 15.55
C LEU A 83 -6.57 26.13 15.63
N PRO A 84 -5.30 25.93 15.96
CA PRO A 84 -4.34 26.99 15.92
C PRO A 84 -4.42 27.73 14.59
N ALA A 85 -4.57 29.04 14.63
CA ALA A 85 -4.71 29.87 13.44
C ALA A 85 -3.32 30.14 12.82
N GLY A 86 -3.30 30.29 11.50
CA GLY A 86 -2.10 30.60 10.73
C GLY A 86 -1.56 29.41 9.94
N ASP A 87 -0.47 29.68 9.20
CA ASP A 87 0.16 28.71 8.30
C ASP A 87 1.43 28.06 8.90
N GLY A 88 1.60 28.14 10.20
CA GLY A 88 2.78 27.62 10.88
C GLY A 88 4.01 28.54 10.85
N PRO A 89 5.22 28.03 10.95
CA PRO A 89 5.63 26.61 10.87
C PRO A 89 5.16 25.75 12.04
N TRP A 90 4.76 24.52 11.73
CA TRP A 90 4.33 23.53 12.73
C TRP A 90 5.42 22.49 12.92
N THR A 91 5.83 22.26 14.15
CA THR A 91 6.72 21.16 14.50
C THR A 91 5.88 19.93 14.84
N VAL A 92 6.09 18.86 14.08
CA VAL A 92 5.26 17.67 14.14
C VAL A 92 6.11 16.43 14.31
N ARG A 93 5.75 15.57 15.26
CA ARG A 93 6.33 14.24 15.42
C ARG A 93 5.52 13.22 14.61
N VAL A 94 6.16 12.55 13.67
CA VAL A 94 5.53 11.52 12.84
C VAL A 94 5.14 10.31 13.69
N VAL A 95 3.87 9.99 13.77
CA VAL A 95 3.33 8.89 14.58
C VAL A 95 3.12 7.63 13.74
N ALA A 96 2.55 7.78 12.55
CA ALA A 96 2.24 6.66 11.67
C ALA A 96 2.31 7.09 10.21
N LEU A 97 2.80 6.20 9.35
CA LEU A 97 2.82 6.39 7.91
C LEU A 97 1.58 5.76 7.26
N ALA A 98 1.09 6.37 6.21
CA ALA A 98 0.11 5.77 5.29
C ALA A 98 0.79 5.44 3.96
N ALA A 99 0.15 4.59 3.16
CA ALA A 99 0.65 4.29 1.82
C ALA A 99 0.78 5.59 1.00
N PRO A 100 1.87 5.79 0.30
CA PRO A 100 2.08 6.94 -0.58
C PRO A 100 1.01 7.01 -1.66
N ARG A 101 0.84 8.19 -2.24
CA ARG A 101 -0.21 8.39 -3.23
C ARG A 101 0.19 9.50 -4.21
N ASP A 102 0.19 9.15 -5.49
CA ASP A 102 0.33 10.11 -6.59
C ASP A 102 1.47 11.14 -6.35
N GLY A 103 2.70 10.66 -6.09
CA GLY A 103 3.86 11.50 -5.82
C GLY A 103 3.88 12.19 -4.44
N SER A 104 2.94 11.87 -3.56
CA SER A 104 2.87 12.42 -2.21
C SER A 104 3.03 11.34 -1.14
N GLN A 105 3.61 11.72 -0.01
CA GLN A 105 3.58 10.91 1.21
C GLN A 105 2.52 11.44 2.17
N ARG A 106 1.96 10.53 2.96
CA ARG A 106 0.94 10.85 3.92
C ARG A 106 1.25 10.21 5.25
N PHE A 107 1.07 10.96 6.33
CA PHE A 107 1.35 10.50 7.67
C PHE A 107 0.50 11.21 8.71
N VAL A 108 0.26 10.52 9.81
CA VAL A 108 -0.33 11.12 11.00
C VAL A 108 0.79 11.61 11.90
N GLY A 109 0.77 12.87 12.25
CA GLY A 109 1.72 13.47 13.16
C GLY A 109 1.05 14.00 14.43
N GLY A 110 1.79 14.06 15.53
CA GLY A 110 1.42 14.78 16.74
C GLY A 110 2.11 16.14 16.78
N LEU A 111 1.35 17.20 17.00
CA LEU A 111 1.92 18.53 17.18
C LEU A 111 2.76 18.57 18.46
N ASP A 112 3.98 19.10 18.38
CA ASP A 112 4.95 19.12 19.49
C ASP A 112 4.79 20.41 20.34
N ASP A 113 3.55 20.84 20.54
CA ASP A 113 3.16 22.04 21.29
C ASP A 113 2.64 21.73 22.71
N GLY A 114 2.74 20.49 23.15
CA GLY A 114 2.21 20.01 24.42
C GLY A 114 0.70 19.74 24.44
N ALA A 115 -0.06 20.15 23.41
CA ALA A 115 -1.49 19.90 23.30
C ALA A 115 -1.81 18.48 22.79
N GLY A 116 -0.82 17.78 22.21
CA GLY A 116 -0.96 16.41 21.70
C GLY A 116 -1.92 16.28 20.52
N LEU A 117 -2.19 17.37 19.79
CA LEU A 117 -3.08 17.42 18.66
C LEU A 117 -2.57 16.52 17.53
N ARG A 118 -3.37 15.55 17.10
CA ARG A 118 -3.02 14.68 15.96
C ARG A 118 -3.52 15.28 14.66
N ILE A 119 -2.65 15.31 13.67
CA ILE A 119 -2.88 15.93 12.37
C ILE A 119 -2.59 14.90 11.28
N ASP A 120 -3.47 14.78 10.29
CA ASP A 120 -3.24 14.01 9.08
C ASP A 120 -2.59 14.92 8.03
N ILE A 121 -1.36 14.59 7.64
CA ILE A 121 -0.52 15.44 6.81
C ILE A 121 -0.29 14.79 5.46
N THR A 122 -0.52 15.56 4.39
CA THR A 122 -0.11 15.22 3.02
C THR A 122 1.02 16.15 2.61
N ALA A 123 2.14 15.58 2.20
CA ALA A 123 3.37 16.29 1.84
C ALA A 123 3.96 15.71 0.54
N PRO A 124 4.86 16.42 -0.16
CA PRO A 124 5.63 15.85 -1.26
C PRO A 124 6.32 14.54 -0.87
N ARG A 125 6.55 13.65 -1.82
CA ARG A 125 7.18 12.34 -1.59
C ARG A 125 8.58 12.47 -0.97
N TYR A 126 9.27 13.53 -1.29
CA TYR A 126 10.64 13.80 -0.84
C TYR A 126 10.71 15.09 0.01
N PRO A 127 11.61 15.11 1.01
CA PRO A 127 12.37 13.98 1.55
C PRO A 127 11.45 12.96 2.24
N PRO A 128 11.77 11.65 2.17
CA PRO A 128 10.96 10.64 2.83
C PRO A 128 11.06 10.75 4.35
N VAL A 129 9.93 10.61 5.03
CA VAL A 129 9.86 10.62 6.50
C VAL A 129 9.67 9.22 7.06
N ARG A 130 10.08 9.04 8.31
CA ARG A 130 9.93 7.79 9.06
C ARG A 130 9.10 8.04 10.31
N ALA A 131 8.45 7.00 10.81
CA ALA A 131 7.76 7.10 12.09
C ALA A 131 8.77 7.45 13.20
N GLY A 132 8.42 8.42 14.04
CA GLY A 132 9.27 8.98 15.08
C GLY A 132 10.05 10.24 14.70
N ASP A 133 10.19 10.55 13.41
CA ASP A 133 10.88 11.77 12.97
C ASP A 133 10.16 13.03 13.45
N LEU A 134 10.95 14.06 13.70
CA LEU A 134 10.46 15.40 13.97
C LEU A 134 10.62 16.23 12.70
N VAL A 135 9.52 16.77 12.20
CA VAL A 135 9.48 17.51 10.94
C VAL A 135 8.84 18.88 11.14
N GLU A 136 9.32 19.87 10.41
CA GLU A 136 8.66 21.16 10.25
C GLU A 136 7.82 21.12 8.99
N VAL A 137 6.54 21.51 9.11
CA VAL A 137 5.62 21.63 7.99
C VAL A 137 4.93 22.99 8.02
N ARG A 138 4.58 23.53 6.86
CA ARG A 138 3.87 24.80 6.71
C ARG A 138 2.56 24.59 5.97
N GLY A 139 1.53 25.25 6.44
CA GLY A 139 0.19 25.26 5.85
C GLY A 139 -0.89 25.40 6.91
N ALA A 140 -2.07 25.81 6.48
CA ALA A 140 -3.22 25.98 7.35
C ALA A 140 -3.76 24.63 7.86
N LEU A 141 -4.03 24.56 9.15
CA LEU A 141 -4.74 23.43 9.75
C LEU A 141 -6.23 23.54 9.41
N ARG A 142 -6.78 22.47 8.84
CA ARG A 142 -8.19 22.40 8.45
C ARG A 142 -8.90 21.31 9.22
N ALA A 143 -10.19 21.50 9.51
CA ALA A 143 -11.01 20.43 10.05
C ALA A 143 -11.01 19.21 9.11
N PRO A 144 -11.16 17.99 9.64
CA PRO A 144 -11.33 16.81 8.81
C PRO A 144 -12.50 17.00 7.83
N PRO A 145 -12.40 16.51 6.59
CA PRO A 145 -13.45 16.66 5.60
C PRO A 145 -14.72 15.93 6.01
N ASP A 146 -15.87 16.40 5.56
CA ASP A 146 -17.14 15.69 5.75
C ASP A 146 -17.11 14.32 5.05
N GLY A 147 -17.86 13.36 5.60
CA GLY A 147 -18.03 12.04 5.01
C GLY A 147 -17.28 10.91 5.75
N PRO A 148 -17.23 9.72 5.12
CA PRO A 148 -16.69 8.52 5.76
C PRO A 148 -15.23 8.65 6.21
N TYR A 149 -14.43 9.38 5.42
CA TYR A 149 -13.04 9.58 5.71
C TYR A 149 -12.82 10.49 6.94
N GLY A 150 -13.51 11.63 7.02
CA GLY A 150 -13.43 12.50 8.21
C GLY A 150 -13.95 11.81 9.47
N THR A 151 -15.01 11.00 9.33
CA THR A 151 -15.50 10.15 10.42
C THR A 151 -14.43 9.15 10.89
N TYR A 152 -13.67 8.56 9.96
CA TYR A 152 -12.55 7.69 10.30
C TYR A 152 -11.45 8.46 11.03
N LEU A 153 -11.06 9.64 10.55
CA LEU A 153 -10.06 10.49 11.19
C LEU A 153 -10.46 10.87 12.61
N ALA A 154 -11.70 11.31 12.80
CA ALA A 154 -12.25 11.64 14.11
C ALA A 154 -12.20 10.44 15.08
N ARG A 155 -12.58 9.23 14.60
CA ARG A 155 -12.50 7.99 15.41
C ARG A 155 -11.07 7.61 15.78
N THR A 156 -10.09 7.95 14.97
CA THR A 156 -8.68 7.68 15.24
C THR A 156 -8.00 8.79 16.03
N GLY A 157 -8.77 9.79 16.48
CA GLY A 157 -8.29 10.92 17.28
C GLY A 157 -7.49 11.95 16.48
N VAL A 158 -7.66 11.98 15.16
CA VAL A 158 -7.10 13.01 14.29
C VAL A 158 -8.05 14.20 14.26
N ALA A 159 -7.57 15.36 14.71
CA ALA A 159 -8.38 16.55 14.89
C ALA A 159 -8.29 17.53 13.72
N ALA A 160 -7.24 17.44 12.90
CA ALA A 160 -7.04 18.32 11.77
C ALA A 160 -6.40 17.59 10.58
N THR A 161 -6.50 18.21 9.41
CA THR A 161 -5.77 17.81 8.19
C THR A 161 -4.91 18.99 7.74
N LEU A 162 -3.76 18.69 7.14
CA LEU A 162 -2.84 19.68 6.58
C LEU A 162 -2.28 19.17 5.26
N ALA A 163 -2.34 19.99 4.22
CA ALA A 163 -1.60 19.77 2.98
C ALA A 163 -0.46 20.76 2.91
N THR A 164 0.77 20.28 2.72
CA THR A 164 1.97 21.11 2.64
C THR A 164 2.74 20.84 1.37
N ARG A 165 3.40 21.87 0.85
CA ARG A 165 4.40 21.76 -0.21
C ARG A 165 5.83 21.82 0.35
N ALA A 166 5.99 22.25 1.61
CA ALA A 166 7.27 22.39 2.27
C ALA A 166 7.35 21.47 3.50
N LEU A 167 8.24 20.50 3.43
CA LEU A 167 8.54 19.58 4.51
C LEU A 167 10.04 19.63 4.80
N ARG A 168 10.41 19.93 6.04
CA ARG A 168 11.80 19.98 6.48
C ARG A 168 12.01 19.02 7.64
N PRO A 169 12.83 17.99 7.51
CA PRO A 169 13.27 17.18 8.64
C PRO A 169 14.08 18.04 9.61
N LEU A 170 13.75 17.99 10.92
CA LEU A 170 14.45 18.74 11.96
C LEU A 170 15.43 17.84 12.70
N ALA A 171 14.91 16.99 13.56
CA ALA A 171 15.69 16.04 14.32
C ALA A 171 15.10 14.64 14.14
N GLY A 172 15.95 13.65 14.25
CA GLY A 172 15.45 12.28 14.26
C GLY A 172 14.69 11.98 15.54
N ALA A 173 13.94 10.89 15.51
CA ALA A 173 13.30 10.26 16.65
C ALA A 173 14.31 9.94 17.76
N SER A 174 13.82 9.44 18.91
CA SER A 174 14.68 8.85 19.93
C SER A 174 15.59 7.79 19.32
N ASP A 175 16.77 7.58 19.90
CA ASP A 175 17.74 6.60 19.34
C ASP A 175 17.14 5.21 19.23
N ALA A 176 16.27 4.83 20.18
CA ALA A 176 15.57 3.54 20.14
C ALA A 176 14.53 3.46 18.99
N ASP A 177 13.75 4.51 18.77
CA ASP A 177 12.78 4.56 17.69
C ASP A 177 13.48 4.56 16.34
N ARG A 178 14.55 5.37 16.20
CA ARG A 178 15.38 5.38 14.98
C ARG A 178 15.97 4.01 14.66
N LEU A 179 16.46 3.30 15.67
CA LEU A 179 16.99 1.95 15.50
C LEU A 179 15.93 0.98 15.00
N VAL A 180 14.76 0.94 15.65
CA VAL A 180 13.67 0.04 15.27
C VAL A 180 13.16 0.37 13.85
N GLN A 181 12.90 1.64 13.55
CA GLN A 181 12.42 2.05 12.23
C GLN A 181 13.50 1.88 11.16
N GLY A 182 14.78 2.09 11.50
CA GLY A 182 15.91 1.78 10.63
C GLY A 182 15.95 0.30 10.25
N ILE A 183 15.91 -0.59 11.23
CA ILE A 183 15.90 -2.05 10.99
C ILE A 183 14.71 -2.45 10.12
N ARG A 184 13.52 -1.89 10.36
CA ARG A 184 12.33 -2.17 9.54
C ARG A 184 12.49 -1.68 8.10
N ALA A 185 13.00 -0.47 7.92
CA ALA A 185 13.25 0.10 6.61
C ALA A 185 14.29 -0.73 5.84
N ASP A 186 15.42 -1.06 6.48
CA ASP A 186 16.49 -1.87 5.89
C ASP A 186 16.01 -3.27 5.49
N ALA A 187 15.15 -3.86 6.32
CA ALA A 187 14.53 -5.16 6.01
C ALA A 187 13.55 -5.06 4.83
N GLY A 188 12.75 -3.98 4.75
CA GLY A 188 11.92 -3.71 3.58
C GLY A 188 12.75 -3.50 2.31
N ASP A 189 13.84 -2.75 2.41
CA ASP A 189 14.78 -2.51 1.31
C ASP A 189 15.49 -3.81 0.87
N ALA A 190 15.83 -4.68 1.81
CA ALA A 190 16.40 -5.98 1.51
C ALA A 190 15.40 -6.86 0.72
N LEU A 191 14.13 -6.87 1.11
CA LEU A 191 13.10 -7.59 0.35
C LEU A 191 12.96 -7.06 -1.08
N GLN A 192 13.00 -5.74 -1.27
CA GLN A 192 12.95 -5.13 -2.60
C GLN A 192 14.19 -5.40 -3.46
N ARG A 193 15.37 -5.66 -2.83
CA ARG A 193 16.56 -6.11 -3.59
C ARG A 193 16.39 -7.54 -4.11
N ALA A 194 15.68 -8.39 -3.36
CA ALA A 194 15.57 -9.82 -3.65
C ALA A 194 14.31 -10.21 -4.43
N LEU A 195 13.25 -9.41 -4.35
CA LEU A 195 11.95 -9.70 -4.95
C LEU A 195 11.53 -8.58 -5.91
N PRO A 196 10.76 -8.89 -6.97
CA PRO A 196 10.11 -7.87 -7.79
C PRO A 196 8.90 -7.26 -7.06
N GLU A 197 8.52 -6.03 -7.43
CA GLU A 197 7.23 -5.47 -7.04
C GLU A 197 6.10 -6.08 -7.90
N PRO A 198 4.88 -6.22 -7.38
CA PRO A 198 4.41 -5.86 -6.03
C PRO A 198 4.66 -6.95 -4.96
N ALA A 199 5.35 -8.03 -5.30
CA ALA A 199 5.61 -9.15 -4.38
C ALA A 199 6.53 -8.73 -3.21
N ALA A 200 7.49 -7.82 -3.44
CA ALA A 200 8.38 -7.32 -2.39
C ALA A 200 7.61 -6.54 -1.31
N GLY A 201 6.75 -5.61 -1.74
CA GLY A 201 5.88 -4.85 -0.82
C GLY A 201 4.92 -5.77 -0.05
N LEU A 202 4.32 -6.76 -0.71
CA LEU A 202 3.46 -7.74 -0.05
C LEU A 202 4.23 -8.58 0.98
N ALA A 203 5.43 -9.05 0.64
CA ALA A 203 6.29 -9.78 1.58
C ALA A 203 6.68 -8.91 2.79
N ALA A 204 6.97 -7.62 2.59
CA ALA A 204 7.26 -6.67 3.66
C ALA A 204 6.05 -6.46 4.57
N GLY A 205 4.84 -6.39 4.01
CA GLY A 205 3.58 -6.33 4.76
C GLY A 205 3.35 -7.57 5.61
N ILE A 206 3.50 -8.76 5.04
CA ILE A 206 3.26 -10.05 5.74
C ILE A 206 4.32 -10.34 6.79
N LEU A 207 5.61 -10.08 6.53
CA LEU A 207 6.72 -10.44 7.41
C LEU A 207 6.97 -9.41 8.52
N ILE A 208 6.94 -8.12 8.17
CA ILE A 208 7.44 -7.03 9.02
C ILE A 208 6.33 -6.04 9.38
N GLY A 209 5.17 -6.15 8.72
CA GLY A 209 4.03 -5.26 8.93
C GLY A 209 4.18 -3.88 8.28
N LEU A 210 5.03 -3.74 7.26
CA LEU A 210 5.19 -2.53 6.44
C LEU A 210 4.06 -2.44 5.41
N ARG A 211 2.84 -2.17 5.89
CA ARG A 211 1.64 -2.12 5.04
C ARG A 211 1.66 -0.96 4.06
N GLU A 212 2.37 0.08 4.41
CA GLU A 212 2.61 1.26 3.59
C GLU A 212 3.42 0.97 2.34
N ARG A 213 4.13 -0.17 2.30
CA ARG A 213 4.89 -0.63 1.12
C ARG A 213 4.10 -1.55 0.20
N VAL A 214 2.93 -2.00 0.63
CA VAL A 214 2.07 -2.82 -0.23
C VAL A 214 1.46 -1.92 -1.31
N ASP A 215 1.64 -2.34 -2.55
CA ASP A 215 1.07 -1.63 -3.69
C ASP A 215 -0.42 -1.36 -3.48
N ARG A 216 -0.86 -0.18 -3.88
CA ARG A 216 -2.20 0.33 -3.59
C ARG A 216 -3.29 -0.45 -4.34
N GLU A 217 -3.05 -0.81 -5.59
CA GLU A 217 -4.00 -1.56 -6.39
C GLU A 217 -4.14 -2.97 -5.82
N LEU A 218 -3.01 -3.61 -5.53
CA LEU A 218 -3.00 -4.89 -4.84
C LEU A 218 -3.70 -4.83 -3.47
N ALA A 219 -3.49 -3.78 -2.68
CA ALA A 219 -4.17 -3.59 -1.39
C ALA A 219 -5.70 -3.41 -1.57
N ALA A 220 -6.14 -2.77 -2.67
CA ALA A 220 -7.55 -2.68 -3.05
C ALA A 220 -8.11 -4.05 -3.43
N ASP A 221 -7.37 -4.87 -4.16
CA ASP A 221 -7.76 -6.24 -4.55
C ASP A 221 -7.90 -7.14 -3.33
N PHE A 222 -6.96 -7.07 -2.38
CA PHE A 222 -7.10 -7.75 -1.08
C PHE A 222 -8.35 -7.31 -0.32
N THR A 223 -8.73 -6.05 -0.47
CA THR A 223 -9.93 -5.51 0.18
C THR A 223 -11.19 -5.97 -0.53
N THR A 224 -11.22 -5.97 -1.85
CA THR A 224 -12.34 -6.43 -2.70
C THR A 224 -12.61 -7.91 -2.47
N THR A 225 -11.57 -8.73 -2.43
CA THR A 225 -11.66 -10.19 -2.19
C THR A 225 -11.90 -10.56 -0.72
N GLY A 226 -11.88 -9.60 0.22
CA GLY A 226 -12.03 -9.83 1.66
C GLY A 226 -10.82 -10.50 2.31
N LEU A 227 -9.65 -10.43 1.67
CA LEU A 227 -8.39 -11.03 2.11
C LEU A 227 -7.44 -10.06 2.82
N SER A 228 -7.86 -8.82 3.11
CA SER A 228 -7.03 -7.80 3.78
C SER A 228 -6.38 -8.28 5.09
N HIS A 229 -6.96 -9.28 5.75
CA HIS A 229 -6.42 -9.89 6.96
C HIS A 229 -5.13 -10.71 6.71
N VAL A 230 -4.81 -11.06 5.47
CA VAL A 230 -3.58 -11.76 5.06
C VAL A 230 -2.39 -10.80 5.07
N VAL A 231 -2.59 -9.56 4.59
CA VAL A 231 -1.58 -8.49 4.63
C VAL A 231 -1.33 -8.03 6.06
N ALA A 232 -2.35 -8.12 6.92
CA ALA A 232 -2.21 -7.80 8.32
C ALA A 232 -1.52 -8.95 9.06
N ILE A 233 -0.45 -8.64 9.81
CA ILE A 233 0.20 -9.65 10.67
C ILE A 233 -0.84 -10.25 11.61
N SER A 234 -0.99 -11.56 11.50
CA SER A 234 -2.02 -12.34 12.20
C SER A 234 -1.43 -13.15 13.36
N GLY A 235 -2.30 -13.71 14.18
CA GLY A 235 -1.89 -14.66 15.23
C GLY A 235 -1.13 -15.88 14.71
N TRP A 236 -1.34 -16.23 13.44
CA TRP A 236 -0.64 -17.32 12.79
C TRP A 236 0.85 -17.00 12.59
N ASN A 237 1.19 -15.78 12.22
CA ASN A 237 2.57 -15.32 12.03
C ASN A 237 3.35 -15.43 13.35
N ILE A 238 2.76 -14.98 14.46
CA ILE A 238 3.35 -15.12 15.79
C ILE A 238 3.50 -16.59 16.21
N ALA A 239 2.50 -17.42 15.92
CA ALA A 239 2.56 -18.84 16.22
C ALA A 239 3.66 -19.56 15.42
N LEU A 240 3.87 -19.15 14.16
CA LEU A 240 4.94 -19.68 13.30
C LEU A 240 6.32 -19.29 13.84
N VAL A 241 6.54 -18.01 14.17
CA VAL A 241 7.79 -17.53 14.78
C VAL A 241 8.06 -18.26 16.11
N ALA A 242 7.05 -18.36 16.99
CA ALA A 242 7.17 -19.05 18.25
C ALA A 242 7.50 -20.54 18.06
N GLY A 243 6.86 -21.19 17.08
CA GLY A 243 7.10 -22.60 16.74
C GLY A 243 8.50 -22.83 16.19
N LEU A 244 8.98 -21.94 15.30
CA LEU A 244 10.32 -22.00 14.71
C LEU A 244 11.40 -21.84 15.78
N VAL A 245 11.27 -20.83 16.65
CA VAL A 245 12.21 -20.59 17.75
C VAL A 245 12.19 -21.76 18.73
N ALA A 246 11.02 -22.26 19.10
CA ALA A 246 10.91 -23.42 20.00
C ALA A 246 11.50 -24.70 19.37
N ALA A 247 11.43 -24.87 18.07
CA ALA A 247 12.02 -25.99 17.35
C ALA A 247 13.55 -25.85 17.24
N ALA A 248 14.04 -24.65 16.88
CA ALA A 248 15.47 -24.36 16.80
C ALA A 248 16.19 -24.55 18.15
N LEU A 249 15.52 -24.18 19.25
CA LEU A 249 16.03 -24.33 20.60
C LEU A 249 15.54 -25.63 21.28
N GLY A 250 15.26 -26.67 20.50
CA GLY A 250 14.72 -27.93 20.97
C GLY A 250 15.60 -28.62 22.04
N SER A 251 16.93 -28.47 21.95
CA SER A 251 17.92 -28.98 22.89
C SER A 251 18.02 -28.20 24.20
N TRP A 252 17.45 -27.01 24.27
CA TRP A 252 17.52 -26.16 25.48
C TRP A 252 16.59 -26.66 26.58
N ALA A 253 17.00 -26.42 27.84
CA ALA A 253 16.13 -26.69 28.98
C ALA A 253 14.79 -25.96 28.82
N ARG A 254 13.70 -26.63 29.20
CA ARG A 254 12.30 -26.17 28.97
C ARG A 254 12.10 -24.69 29.35
N ARG A 255 12.58 -24.28 30.55
CA ARG A 255 12.42 -22.87 31.02
C ARG A 255 13.19 -21.88 30.15
N ARG A 256 14.46 -22.17 29.79
CA ARG A 256 15.29 -21.30 28.93
C ARG A 256 14.67 -21.16 27.55
N ARG A 257 14.18 -22.25 26.96
CA ARG A 257 13.44 -22.24 25.69
C ARG A 257 12.17 -21.41 25.76
N ALA A 258 11.39 -21.52 26.85
CA ALA A 258 10.18 -20.72 27.05
C ALA A 258 10.49 -19.21 27.13
N VAL A 259 11.51 -18.83 27.91
CA VAL A 259 11.96 -17.43 28.03
C VAL A 259 12.45 -16.90 26.67
N ALA A 260 13.27 -17.65 25.96
CA ALA A 260 13.75 -17.26 24.63
C ALA A 260 12.60 -17.13 23.61
N THR A 261 11.60 -18.00 23.68
CA THR A 261 10.42 -17.91 22.82
C THR A 261 9.58 -16.66 23.14
N VAL A 262 9.39 -16.33 24.43
CA VAL A 262 8.68 -15.08 24.82
C VAL A 262 9.48 -13.85 24.37
N ALA A 263 10.78 -13.85 24.55
CA ALA A 263 11.65 -12.75 24.09
C ALA A 263 11.58 -12.58 22.57
N ALA A 264 11.60 -13.68 21.80
CA ALA A 264 11.46 -13.65 20.36
C ALA A 264 10.07 -13.15 19.91
N ILE A 265 8.99 -13.54 20.60
CA ILE A 265 7.65 -13.00 20.34
C ILE A 265 7.61 -11.49 20.63
N ALA A 266 8.18 -11.04 21.74
CA ALA A 266 8.23 -9.63 22.09
C ALA A 266 9.02 -8.82 21.07
N LEU A 267 10.22 -9.29 20.69
CA LEU A 267 11.05 -8.67 19.66
C LEU A 267 10.31 -8.61 18.32
N TYR A 268 9.74 -9.72 17.89
CA TYR A 268 8.96 -9.76 16.64
C TYR A 268 7.75 -8.81 16.70
N THR A 269 7.08 -8.71 17.86
CA THR A 269 5.95 -7.78 18.06
C THR A 269 6.36 -6.33 17.85
N VAL A 270 7.54 -5.93 18.37
CA VAL A 270 8.11 -4.59 18.18
C VAL A 270 8.45 -4.36 16.70
N LEU A 271 9.17 -5.29 16.08
CA LEU A 271 9.53 -5.20 14.66
C LEU A 271 8.30 -5.20 13.74
N ALA A 272 7.24 -5.88 14.13
CA ALA A 272 5.97 -5.92 13.40
C ALA A 272 5.09 -4.66 13.59
N GLY A 273 5.59 -3.64 14.29
CA GLY A 273 4.90 -2.35 14.49
C GLY A 273 3.84 -2.37 15.58
N ALA A 274 3.81 -3.38 16.45
CA ALA A 274 2.99 -3.47 17.67
C ALA A 274 1.49 -3.09 17.50
N SER A 275 0.90 -3.36 16.32
CA SER A 275 -0.53 -3.10 16.10
C SER A 275 -1.41 -3.90 17.07
N ALA A 276 -2.64 -3.44 17.31
CA ALA A 276 -3.58 -4.09 18.25
C ALA A 276 -3.79 -5.60 17.94
N SER A 277 -3.78 -5.97 16.66
CA SER A 277 -3.88 -7.38 16.24
C SER A 277 -2.65 -8.19 16.63
N VAL A 278 -1.45 -7.63 16.43
CA VAL A 278 -0.16 -8.27 16.77
C VAL A 278 -0.01 -8.40 18.28
N LEU A 279 -0.29 -7.31 19.03
CA LEU A 279 -0.26 -7.33 20.51
C LEU A 279 -1.19 -8.39 21.09
N ARG A 280 -2.43 -8.46 20.58
CA ARG A 280 -3.38 -9.48 21.03
C ARG A 280 -2.84 -10.90 20.80
N ALA A 281 -2.30 -11.15 19.62
CA ALA A 281 -1.76 -12.45 19.26
C ALA A 281 -0.54 -12.81 20.13
N ALA A 282 0.33 -11.83 20.39
CA ALA A 282 1.50 -11.99 21.26
C ALA A 282 1.08 -12.31 22.71
N VAL A 283 0.10 -11.58 23.24
CA VAL A 283 -0.45 -11.84 24.57
C VAL A 283 -1.10 -13.23 24.66
N MET A 284 -1.89 -13.61 23.64
CA MET A 284 -2.49 -14.96 23.60
C MET A 284 -1.43 -16.05 23.56
N ALA A 285 -0.39 -15.89 22.75
CA ALA A 285 0.73 -16.85 22.68
C ALA A 285 1.50 -16.92 24.01
N GLY A 286 1.77 -15.75 24.63
CA GLY A 286 2.42 -15.66 25.94
C GLY A 286 1.62 -16.35 27.05
N VAL A 287 0.31 -16.09 27.10
CA VAL A 287 -0.60 -16.74 28.08
C VAL A 287 -0.68 -18.25 27.85
N ALA A 288 -0.74 -18.69 26.59
CA ALA A 288 -0.76 -20.12 26.25
C ALA A 288 0.56 -20.81 26.64
N LEU A 289 1.70 -20.16 26.41
CA LEU A 289 3.01 -20.66 26.81
C LEU A 289 3.15 -20.73 28.34
N LEU A 290 2.75 -19.68 29.05
CA LEU A 290 2.75 -19.65 30.52
C LEU A 290 1.87 -20.75 31.11
N ALA A 291 0.67 -20.95 30.54
CA ALA A 291 -0.23 -22.01 30.97
C ALA A 291 0.39 -23.40 30.79
N ARG A 292 1.13 -23.59 29.69
CA ARG A 292 1.86 -24.85 29.40
C ARG A 292 3.02 -25.05 30.38
N GLU A 293 3.76 -23.98 30.68
CA GLU A 293 4.92 -24.06 31.60
C GLU A 293 4.48 -24.28 33.06
N THR A 294 3.35 -23.74 33.49
CA THR A 294 2.82 -23.91 34.84
C THR A 294 2.00 -25.22 35.03
N GLY A 295 1.94 -26.08 34.00
CA GLY A 295 1.19 -27.32 34.03
C GLY A 295 -0.34 -27.14 34.12
N ARG A 296 -0.82 -25.92 33.89
CA ARG A 296 -2.26 -25.59 33.89
C ARG A 296 -2.76 -25.58 32.46
N PRO A 297 -3.57 -26.55 32.00
CA PRO A 297 -4.07 -26.55 30.64
C PRO A 297 -4.96 -25.33 30.44
N GLY A 298 -4.40 -24.31 29.76
CA GLY A 298 -5.13 -23.14 29.31
C GLY A 298 -6.02 -23.51 28.12
N THR A 299 -7.28 -23.06 28.14
CA THR A 299 -8.11 -23.10 26.93
C THR A 299 -7.88 -21.85 26.12
N ALA A 300 -7.94 -21.96 24.78
CA ALA A 300 -7.82 -20.81 23.89
C ALA A 300 -8.82 -19.69 24.23
N ALA A 301 -10.02 -20.05 24.70
CA ALA A 301 -11.01 -19.09 25.16
C ALA A 301 -10.55 -18.26 26.39
N ARG A 302 -9.78 -18.87 27.31
CA ARG A 302 -9.22 -18.12 28.46
C ARG A 302 -8.07 -17.22 28.00
N ALA A 303 -7.24 -17.67 27.05
CA ALA A 303 -6.18 -16.86 26.49
C ALA A 303 -6.75 -15.63 25.77
N LEU A 304 -7.82 -15.81 24.98
CA LEU A 304 -8.53 -14.69 24.36
C LEU A 304 -9.11 -13.71 25.40
N ALA A 305 -9.77 -14.24 26.44
CA ALA A 305 -10.35 -13.40 27.50
C ALA A 305 -9.29 -12.56 28.22
N TRP A 306 -8.15 -13.16 28.57
CA TRP A 306 -7.02 -12.43 29.17
C TRP A 306 -6.41 -11.41 28.21
N ALA A 307 -6.26 -11.74 26.92
CA ALA A 307 -5.77 -10.79 25.94
C ALA A 307 -6.67 -9.56 25.83
N ILE A 308 -7.99 -9.74 25.78
CA ILE A 308 -8.97 -8.64 25.77
C ILE A 308 -8.80 -7.77 27.01
N VAL A 309 -8.78 -8.37 28.20
CA VAL A 309 -8.65 -7.61 29.47
C VAL A 309 -7.35 -6.82 29.50
N LEU A 310 -6.22 -7.45 29.19
CA LEU A 310 -4.91 -6.80 29.24
C LEU A 310 -4.80 -5.64 28.25
N LEU A 311 -5.35 -5.80 27.03
CA LEU A 311 -5.32 -4.74 26.02
C LEU A 311 -6.25 -3.57 26.40
N LEU A 312 -7.44 -3.84 26.93
CA LEU A 312 -8.36 -2.79 27.38
C LEU A 312 -7.87 -2.07 28.64
N VAL A 313 -7.12 -2.73 29.49
CA VAL A 313 -6.46 -2.11 30.64
C VAL A 313 -5.26 -1.27 30.19
N ALA A 314 -4.50 -1.74 29.22
CA ALA A 314 -3.39 -0.98 28.65
C ALA A 314 -3.87 0.31 27.97
N GLY A 315 -4.98 0.23 27.19
CA GLY A 315 -5.59 1.36 26.50
C GLY A 315 -7.09 1.11 26.25
N PRO A 316 -8.00 1.69 27.05
CA PRO A 316 -9.44 1.50 26.87
C PRO A 316 -9.97 1.89 25.49
N ALA A 317 -9.36 2.91 24.84
CA ALA A 317 -9.68 3.35 23.49
C ALA A 317 -9.49 2.28 22.42
N THR A 318 -8.72 1.21 22.68
CA THR A 318 -8.54 0.07 21.78
C THR A 318 -9.88 -0.60 21.41
N ILE A 319 -10.92 -0.44 22.23
CA ILE A 319 -12.25 -0.98 21.93
C ILE A 319 -12.85 -0.38 20.65
N ALA A 320 -12.51 0.85 20.30
CA ALA A 320 -12.97 1.54 19.10
C ALA A 320 -12.17 1.14 17.83
N ASP A 321 -11.01 0.46 17.99
CA ASP A 321 -10.20 0.00 16.89
C ASP A 321 -10.86 -1.16 16.15
N ALA A 322 -11.16 -0.98 14.86
CA ALA A 322 -11.82 -1.99 14.03
C ALA A 322 -10.97 -3.28 13.90
N GLY A 323 -9.64 -3.15 13.87
CA GLY A 323 -8.73 -4.29 13.82
C GLY A 323 -8.80 -5.14 15.09
N PHE A 324 -8.89 -4.51 16.25
CA PHE A 324 -9.11 -5.20 17.53
C PHE A 324 -10.47 -5.92 17.52
N GLN A 325 -11.55 -5.23 17.14
CA GLN A 325 -12.92 -5.77 17.13
C GLN A 325 -13.01 -6.99 16.19
N LEU A 326 -12.56 -6.85 14.96
CA LEU A 326 -12.59 -7.91 13.94
C LEU A 326 -11.77 -9.13 14.40
N SER A 327 -10.60 -8.90 14.94
CA SER A 327 -9.70 -9.96 15.38
C SER A 327 -10.23 -10.72 16.60
N ALA A 328 -10.81 -10.01 17.57
CA ALA A 328 -11.46 -10.62 18.73
C ALA A 328 -12.71 -11.41 18.32
N ALA A 329 -13.56 -10.84 17.46
CA ALA A 329 -14.78 -11.48 16.95
C ALA A 329 -14.45 -12.74 16.13
N ALA A 330 -13.49 -12.67 15.18
CA ALA A 330 -13.07 -13.82 14.39
C ALA A 330 -12.58 -14.96 15.27
N THR A 331 -11.72 -14.68 16.26
CA THR A 331 -11.20 -15.69 17.19
C THR A 331 -12.32 -16.29 18.05
N ALA A 332 -13.26 -15.45 18.53
CA ALA A 332 -14.41 -15.92 19.28
C ALA A 332 -15.34 -16.80 18.42
N GLY A 333 -15.59 -16.42 17.15
CA GLY A 333 -16.36 -17.19 16.19
C GLY A 333 -15.75 -18.55 15.90
N LEU A 334 -14.44 -18.60 15.66
CA LEU A 334 -13.69 -19.84 15.48
C LEU A 334 -13.85 -20.79 16.68
N LEU A 335 -13.69 -20.28 17.89
CA LEU A 335 -13.80 -21.05 19.11
C LEU A 335 -15.23 -21.54 19.38
N ALA A 336 -16.23 -20.74 19.01
CA ALA A 336 -17.64 -21.07 19.25
C ALA A 336 -18.23 -21.99 18.19
N TRP A 337 -17.87 -21.80 16.91
CA TRP A 337 -18.58 -22.43 15.78
C TRP A 337 -17.69 -23.27 14.88
N GLY A 338 -16.36 -23.13 14.91
CA GLY A 338 -15.45 -23.83 14.00
C GLY A 338 -15.65 -25.35 14.02
N THR A 339 -15.51 -25.99 15.21
CA THR A 339 -15.67 -27.45 15.35
C THR A 339 -17.09 -27.95 15.03
N PRO A 340 -18.17 -27.36 15.57
CA PRO A 340 -19.52 -27.82 15.25
C PRO A 340 -19.91 -27.59 13.79
N LEU A 341 -19.40 -26.55 13.13
CA LEU A 341 -19.63 -26.32 11.71
C LEU A 341 -18.88 -27.33 10.86
N ALA A 342 -17.63 -27.64 11.20
CA ALA A 342 -16.84 -28.67 10.52
C ALA A 342 -17.55 -30.03 10.57
N ALA A 343 -18.08 -30.41 11.74
CA ALA A 343 -18.84 -31.66 11.91
C ALA A 343 -20.09 -31.69 11.03
N ARG A 344 -20.85 -30.59 10.95
CA ARG A 344 -22.04 -30.49 10.11
C ARG A 344 -21.72 -30.53 8.61
N LEU A 345 -20.69 -29.81 8.19
CA LEU A 345 -20.24 -29.78 6.79
C LEU A 345 -19.73 -31.18 6.38
N ARG A 346 -18.98 -31.86 7.25
CA ARG A 346 -18.51 -33.21 6.97
C ARG A 346 -19.65 -34.21 6.79
N ALA A 347 -20.73 -34.07 7.58
CA ALA A 347 -21.91 -34.88 7.44
C ALA A 347 -22.67 -34.61 6.13
N ARG A 348 -22.65 -33.35 5.64
CA ARG A 348 -23.35 -32.96 4.39
C ARG A 348 -22.52 -33.16 3.14
N LEU A 349 -21.21 -33.11 3.25
CA LEU A 349 -20.22 -33.15 2.17
C LEU A 349 -19.20 -34.29 2.39
N PRO A 350 -19.65 -35.55 2.50
CA PRO A 350 -18.77 -36.64 2.89
C PRO A 350 -17.69 -36.97 1.86
N ARG A 351 -17.90 -36.56 0.59
CA ARG A 351 -16.95 -36.78 -0.50
C ARG A 351 -15.80 -35.81 -0.52
N LEU A 352 -15.91 -34.67 0.15
CA LEU A 352 -14.83 -33.67 0.17
C LEU A 352 -13.72 -34.08 1.15
N PRO A 353 -12.44 -33.86 0.80
CA PRO A 353 -11.31 -34.05 1.68
C PRO A 353 -11.47 -33.30 3.00
N GLY A 354 -11.07 -33.93 4.12
CA GLY A 354 -11.24 -33.35 5.45
C GLY A 354 -10.65 -31.96 5.63
N PHE A 355 -9.49 -31.69 5.02
CA PHE A 355 -8.83 -30.38 5.11
C PHE A 355 -9.63 -29.25 4.43
N ILE A 356 -10.35 -29.57 3.33
CA ILE A 356 -11.25 -28.62 2.64
C ILE A 356 -12.43 -28.27 3.54
N VAL A 357 -13.05 -29.29 4.12
CA VAL A 357 -14.21 -29.11 5.02
C VAL A 357 -13.83 -28.31 6.27
N GLU A 358 -12.67 -28.59 6.83
CA GLU A 358 -12.15 -27.87 8.01
C GLU A 358 -11.80 -26.43 7.66
N GLY A 359 -11.08 -26.18 6.56
CA GLY A 359 -10.74 -24.87 6.08
C GLY A 359 -11.97 -24.00 5.81
N LEU A 360 -12.99 -24.57 5.13
CA LEU A 360 -14.25 -23.89 4.86
C LEU A 360 -15.00 -23.56 6.15
N ALA A 361 -15.07 -24.52 7.10
CA ALA A 361 -15.72 -24.31 8.40
C ALA A 361 -15.06 -23.21 9.22
N VAL A 362 -13.73 -23.16 9.22
CA VAL A 362 -12.93 -22.13 9.88
C VAL A 362 -13.21 -20.77 9.25
N SER A 363 -13.17 -20.66 7.94
CA SER A 363 -13.39 -19.40 7.23
C SER A 363 -14.82 -18.87 7.43
N LEU A 364 -15.83 -19.74 7.27
CA LEU A 364 -17.24 -19.38 7.48
C LEU A 364 -17.53 -18.98 8.94
N ALA A 365 -16.93 -19.67 9.93
CA ALA A 365 -17.11 -19.33 11.33
C ALA A 365 -16.52 -17.96 11.67
N ALA A 366 -15.34 -17.63 11.14
CA ALA A 366 -14.71 -16.34 11.32
C ALA A 366 -15.52 -15.23 10.61
N GLN A 367 -15.91 -15.45 9.34
CA GLN A 367 -16.68 -14.50 8.57
C GLN A 367 -18.05 -14.22 9.20
N ALA A 368 -18.77 -15.23 9.63
CA ALA A 368 -20.06 -15.04 10.30
C ALA A 368 -19.94 -14.17 11.58
N ALA A 369 -18.85 -14.34 12.34
CA ALA A 369 -18.63 -13.55 13.55
C ALA A 369 -18.23 -12.10 13.26
N THR A 370 -17.52 -11.86 12.18
CA THR A 370 -17.03 -10.53 11.79
C THR A 370 -18.00 -9.75 10.91
N LEU A 371 -18.92 -10.44 10.26
CA LEU A 371 -19.86 -9.85 9.29
C LEU A 371 -20.62 -8.63 9.82
N PRO A 372 -21.19 -8.62 11.06
CA PRO A 372 -21.84 -7.42 11.59
C PRO A 372 -20.90 -6.21 11.62
N ILE A 373 -19.67 -6.42 12.08
CA ILE A 373 -18.68 -5.34 12.21
C ILE A 373 -18.26 -4.83 10.83
N VAL A 374 -18.01 -5.74 9.87
CA VAL A 374 -17.63 -5.39 8.50
C VAL A 374 -18.72 -4.58 7.81
N LEU A 375 -19.97 -5.00 7.93
CA LEU A 375 -21.11 -4.31 7.33
C LEU A 375 -21.36 -2.94 7.98
N LEU A 376 -21.29 -2.85 9.31
CA LEU A 376 -21.53 -1.60 10.05
C LEU A 376 -20.39 -0.58 9.84
N SER A 377 -19.14 -1.05 9.76
CA SER A 377 -17.99 -0.16 9.72
C SER A 377 -17.55 0.19 8.30
N PHE A 378 -17.71 -0.73 7.34
CA PHE A 378 -17.15 -0.61 5.99
C PHE A 378 -18.20 -0.73 4.89
N GLY A 379 -19.41 -1.21 5.19
CA GLY A 379 -20.45 -1.44 4.18
C GLY A 379 -20.07 -2.43 3.09
N ARG A 380 -19.15 -3.36 3.37
CA ARG A 380 -18.60 -4.28 2.35
C ARG A 380 -18.95 -5.72 2.65
N LEU A 381 -19.17 -6.49 1.59
CA LEU A 381 -19.39 -7.92 1.62
C LEU A 381 -18.50 -8.57 0.57
N ALA A 382 -17.72 -9.58 0.96
CA ALA A 382 -16.89 -10.37 0.05
C ALA A 382 -17.37 -11.84 0.07
N PRO A 383 -18.30 -12.21 -0.80
CA PRO A 383 -18.91 -13.54 -0.79
C PRO A 383 -17.92 -14.67 -1.10
N LEU A 384 -16.93 -14.40 -1.95
CA LEU A 384 -15.93 -15.39 -2.39
C LEU A 384 -14.83 -15.63 -1.35
N SER A 385 -14.70 -14.74 -0.33
CA SER A 385 -13.64 -14.83 0.69
C SER A 385 -13.48 -16.22 1.33
N PRO A 386 -14.54 -16.97 1.71
CA PRO A 386 -14.35 -18.30 2.30
C PRO A 386 -13.69 -19.32 1.37
N LEU A 387 -13.96 -19.23 0.06
CA LEU A 387 -13.35 -20.10 -0.95
C LEU A 387 -11.91 -19.69 -1.23
N LEU A 388 -11.68 -18.39 -1.36
CA LEU A 388 -10.34 -17.85 -1.57
C LEU A 388 -9.41 -18.15 -0.40
N ASN A 389 -9.90 -18.07 0.83
CA ASN A 389 -9.15 -18.44 2.02
C ASN A 389 -8.66 -19.91 2.00
N LEU A 390 -9.39 -20.79 1.33
CA LEU A 390 -9.00 -22.20 1.22
C LEU A 390 -7.71 -22.38 0.40
N VAL A 391 -7.47 -21.48 -0.55
CA VAL A 391 -6.27 -21.48 -1.41
C VAL A 391 -5.18 -20.55 -0.83
N VAL A 392 -5.54 -19.34 -0.43
CA VAL A 392 -4.60 -18.30 -0.03
C VAL A 392 -3.99 -18.58 1.35
N VAL A 393 -4.79 -18.99 2.34
CA VAL A 393 -4.29 -19.19 3.70
C VAL A 393 -3.18 -20.26 3.80
N PRO A 394 -3.24 -21.40 3.10
CA PRO A 394 -2.12 -22.35 3.05
C PRO A 394 -0.84 -21.82 2.42
N LEU A 395 -0.93 -20.83 1.52
CA LEU A 395 0.24 -20.20 0.88
C LEU A 395 0.96 -19.22 1.82
N VAL A 396 0.28 -18.65 2.82
CA VAL A 396 0.89 -17.66 3.73
C VAL A 396 2.11 -18.20 4.48
N PRO A 397 2.12 -19.40 5.08
CA PRO A 397 3.32 -19.94 5.71
C PRO A 397 4.48 -20.13 4.72
N LEU A 398 4.18 -20.55 3.48
CA LEU A 398 5.18 -20.69 2.43
C LEU A 398 5.73 -19.30 2.02
N ALA A 399 4.85 -18.30 1.85
CA ALA A 399 5.23 -16.93 1.58
C ALA A 399 6.11 -16.36 2.69
N MET A 400 5.81 -16.65 3.96
CA MET A 400 6.67 -16.25 5.10
C MET A 400 8.02 -16.93 5.06
N ALA A 401 8.09 -18.23 4.82
CA ALA A 401 9.35 -18.96 4.80
C ALA A 401 10.24 -18.52 3.63
N THR A 402 9.67 -18.44 2.42
CA THR A 402 10.40 -18.02 1.21
C THR A 402 10.71 -16.52 1.23
N GLY A 403 9.82 -15.68 1.77
CA GLY A 403 10.07 -14.26 2.01
C GLY A 403 11.18 -14.02 3.04
N THR A 404 11.30 -14.87 4.08
CA THR A 404 12.42 -14.79 5.03
C THR A 404 13.73 -15.16 4.33
N LEU A 405 13.72 -16.13 3.43
CA LEU A 405 14.89 -16.49 2.63
C LEU A 405 15.30 -15.32 1.70
N ALA A 406 14.32 -14.68 1.06
CA ALA A 406 14.53 -13.48 0.26
C ALA A 406 15.09 -12.31 1.09
N LEU A 407 14.58 -12.09 2.30
CA LEU A 407 15.10 -11.10 3.24
C LEU A 407 16.59 -11.34 3.55
N VAL A 408 16.97 -12.57 3.84
CA VAL A 408 18.37 -12.93 4.08
C VAL A 408 19.21 -12.65 2.83
N GLY A 409 18.74 -13.05 1.64
CA GLY A 409 19.42 -12.77 0.38
C GLY A 409 19.64 -11.28 0.13
N GLY A 410 18.59 -10.47 0.36
CA GLY A 410 18.66 -9.03 0.20
C GLY A 410 19.55 -8.31 1.23
N LEU A 411 19.60 -8.81 2.48
CA LEU A 411 20.53 -8.32 3.51
C LEU A 411 21.98 -8.64 3.14
N LEU A 412 22.27 -9.85 2.66
CA LEU A 412 23.59 -10.25 2.20
C LEU A 412 24.06 -9.39 1.03
N ALA A 413 23.19 -9.14 0.05
CA ALA A 413 23.50 -8.25 -1.06
C ALA A 413 23.73 -6.80 -0.60
N GLY A 414 22.94 -6.32 0.37
CA GLY A 414 23.16 -5.02 1.03
C GLY A 414 24.49 -4.92 1.78
N ALA A 415 25.02 -6.05 2.27
CA ALA A 415 26.32 -6.15 2.92
C ALA A 415 27.49 -6.39 1.94
N GLY A 416 27.25 -6.32 0.61
CA GLY A 416 28.28 -6.42 -0.42
C GLY A 416 28.38 -7.79 -1.11
N ALA A 417 27.48 -8.74 -0.81
CA ALA A 417 27.43 -9.98 -1.58
C ALA A 417 26.93 -9.71 -3.02
N PRO A 418 27.32 -10.54 -4.01
CA PRO A 418 26.82 -10.38 -5.38
C PRO A 418 25.29 -10.37 -5.45
N ALA A 419 24.72 -9.54 -6.31
CA ALA A 419 23.25 -9.43 -6.51
C ALA A 419 22.60 -10.79 -6.85
N LEU A 420 23.36 -11.69 -7.49
CA LEU A 420 22.93 -13.06 -7.78
C LEU A 420 22.48 -13.82 -6.52
N VAL A 421 23.12 -13.56 -5.36
CA VAL A 421 22.74 -14.18 -4.09
C VAL A 421 21.33 -13.76 -3.68
N ALA A 422 21.02 -12.47 -3.79
CA ALA A 422 19.67 -11.97 -3.52
C ALA A 422 18.65 -12.61 -4.47
N THR A 423 18.97 -12.68 -5.76
CA THR A 423 18.09 -13.27 -6.77
C THR A 423 17.85 -14.76 -6.50
N LEU A 424 18.89 -15.55 -6.26
CA LEU A 424 18.75 -17.00 -6.02
C LEU A 424 17.95 -17.30 -4.73
N LEU A 425 18.23 -16.57 -3.64
CA LEU A 425 17.50 -16.72 -2.40
C LEU A 425 16.10 -16.11 -2.46
N GLY A 426 15.88 -15.12 -3.32
CA GLY A 426 14.60 -14.47 -3.58
C GLY A 426 13.69 -15.29 -4.48
N LEU A 427 14.21 -16.11 -5.37
CA LEU A 427 13.44 -16.83 -6.38
C LEU A 427 12.26 -17.63 -5.81
N PRO A 428 12.39 -18.45 -4.76
CA PRO A 428 11.27 -19.14 -4.17
C PRO A 428 10.20 -18.17 -3.64
N GLY A 429 10.62 -17.03 -3.11
CA GLY A 429 9.74 -15.94 -2.65
C GLY A 429 9.00 -15.29 -3.80
N ALA A 430 9.68 -14.99 -4.89
CA ALA A 430 9.08 -14.42 -6.10
C ALA A 430 8.01 -15.35 -6.67
N LEU A 431 8.25 -16.65 -6.69
CA LEU A 431 7.27 -17.64 -7.18
C LEU A 431 6.05 -17.76 -6.24
N VAL A 432 6.28 -17.91 -4.93
CA VAL A 432 5.17 -18.14 -3.98
C VAL A 432 4.37 -16.86 -3.73
N VAL A 433 5.05 -15.74 -3.50
CA VAL A 433 4.37 -14.45 -3.27
C VAL A 433 3.76 -13.94 -4.56
N GLY A 434 4.45 -14.11 -5.71
CA GLY A 434 3.91 -13.79 -7.03
C GLY A 434 2.66 -14.60 -7.37
N LEU A 435 2.63 -15.91 -7.07
CA LEU A 435 1.43 -16.73 -7.19
C LEU A 435 0.28 -16.20 -6.32
N LEU A 436 0.59 -15.77 -5.10
CA LEU A 436 -0.41 -15.19 -4.20
C LEU A 436 -0.97 -13.88 -4.75
N VAL A 437 -0.10 -13.01 -5.29
CA VAL A 437 -0.50 -11.76 -5.98
C VAL A 437 -1.43 -12.10 -7.15
N MET A 438 -1.01 -12.98 -8.04
CA MET A 438 -1.79 -13.39 -9.23
C MET A 438 -3.17 -13.94 -8.86
N ILE A 439 -3.26 -14.80 -7.82
CA ILE A 439 -4.55 -15.35 -7.35
C ILE A 439 -5.46 -14.24 -6.85
N VAL A 440 -4.94 -13.27 -6.10
CA VAL A 440 -5.74 -12.17 -5.52
C VAL A 440 -6.22 -11.23 -6.61
N GLN A 441 -5.37 -10.85 -7.56
CA GLN A 441 -5.72 -10.00 -8.69
C GLN A 441 -6.79 -10.68 -9.57
N ALA A 442 -6.55 -11.92 -10.00
CA ALA A 442 -7.52 -12.68 -10.78
C ALA A 442 -8.86 -12.90 -10.05
N ALA A 443 -8.83 -13.02 -8.72
CA ALA A 443 -10.04 -13.12 -7.92
C ALA A 443 -10.77 -11.78 -7.78
N ALA A 444 -10.05 -10.66 -7.77
CA ALA A 444 -10.63 -9.32 -7.68
C ALA A 444 -11.38 -8.94 -8.97
N ASP A 445 -10.93 -9.46 -10.12
CA ASP A 445 -11.58 -9.27 -11.42
C ASP A 445 -12.88 -10.08 -11.59
N LEU A 446 -13.13 -11.06 -10.71
CA LEU A 446 -14.34 -11.85 -10.79
C LEU A 446 -15.59 -11.02 -10.45
N PRO A 447 -16.69 -11.20 -11.18
CA PRO A 447 -17.96 -10.58 -10.83
C PRO A 447 -18.38 -11.02 -9.42
N PHE A 448 -18.81 -10.08 -8.60
CA PHE A 448 -19.20 -10.27 -7.18
C PHE A 448 -18.03 -10.66 -6.24
N ALA A 449 -16.77 -10.47 -6.62
CA ALA A 449 -15.63 -10.61 -5.71
C ALA A 449 -15.82 -9.79 -4.44
N GLY A 450 -16.31 -8.55 -4.60
CA GLY A 450 -16.70 -7.64 -3.52
C GLY A 450 -17.94 -6.82 -3.86
N VAL A 451 -18.83 -6.66 -2.90
CA VAL A 451 -20.03 -5.83 -3.02
C VAL A 451 -19.94 -4.70 -2.01
N THR A 452 -19.99 -3.45 -2.47
CA THR A 452 -20.08 -2.27 -1.61
C THR A 452 -21.54 -1.86 -1.47
N LEU A 453 -22.02 -1.80 -0.25
CA LEU A 453 -23.38 -1.41 0.08
C LEU A 453 -23.41 0.06 0.47
N PRO A 454 -24.44 0.82 0.08
CA PRO A 454 -24.63 2.18 0.56
C PRO A 454 -24.79 2.19 2.09
N PRO A 455 -24.35 3.25 2.81
CA PRO A 455 -24.30 3.29 4.28
C PRO A 455 -25.58 2.82 4.98
N PRO A 456 -26.83 3.23 4.58
CA PRO A 456 -28.04 2.79 5.26
C PRO A 456 -28.28 1.28 5.11
N ALA A 457 -28.01 0.70 3.93
CA ALA A 457 -28.18 -0.74 3.70
C ALA A 457 -27.11 -1.56 4.46
N GLY A 458 -25.86 -1.11 4.46
CA GLY A 458 -24.79 -1.73 5.24
C GLY A 458 -25.11 -1.73 6.73
N ALA A 459 -25.58 -0.63 7.28
CA ALA A 459 -25.98 -0.52 8.68
C ALA A 459 -27.17 -1.44 9.03
N ALA A 460 -28.20 -1.45 8.18
CA ALA A 460 -29.38 -2.31 8.39
C ALA A 460 -29.02 -3.79 8.37
N LEU A 461 -28.27 -4.24 7.36
CA LEU A 461 -27.84 -5.63 7.25
C LEU A 461 -26.87 -6.04 8.35
N GLY A 462 -25.96 -5.13 8.75
CA GLY A 462 -25.05 -5.35 9.87
C GLY A 462 -25.80 -5.48 11.19
N GLY A 463 -26.78 -4.63 11.44
CA GLY A 463 -27.68 -4.72 12.60
C GLY A 463 -28.49 -6.02 12.61
N LEU A 464 -29.06 -6.41 11.47
CA LEU A 464 -29.78 -7.68 11.32
C LEU A 464 -28.86 -8.89 11.60
N ALA A 465 -27.67 -8.90 11.03
CA ALA A 465 -26.69 -9.96 11.27
C ALA A 465 -26.31 -10.05 12.77
N ALA A 466 -26.10 -8.91 13.44
CA ALA A 466 -25.85 -8.86 14.88
C ALA A 466 -27.03 -9.43 15.68
N ALA A 467 -28.26 -9.01 15.36
CA ALA A 467 -29.47 -9.51 15.99
C ALA A 467 -29.63 -11.03 15.80
N MET A 468 -29.40 -11.56 14.60
CA MET A 468 -29.45 -13.01 14.34
C MET A 468 -28.44 -13.77 15.19
N LEU A 469 -27.21 -13.27 15.33
CA LEU A 469 -26.18 -13.91 16.16
C LEU A 469 -26.55 -13.90 17.64
N LEU A 470 -27.13 -12.80 18.14
CA LEU A 470 -27.64 -12.70 19.52
C LEU A 470 -28.79 -13.68 19.78
N VAL A 471 -29.76 -13.73 18.88
CA VAL A 471 -30.91 -14.68 18.98
C VAL A 471 -30.43 -16.14 18.92
N ALA A 472 -29.51 -16.46 17.99
CA ALA A 472 -28.93 -17.80 17.92
C ALA A 472 -28.17 -18.17 19.18
N GLY A 473 -27.45 -17.23 19.80
CA GLY A 473 -26.76 -17.38 21.08
C GLY A 473 -27.74 -17.59 22.24
N ALA A 474 -28.82 -16.82 22.30
CA ALA A 474 -29.86 -16.92 23.29
C ALA A 474 -30.62 -18.26 23.22
N ARG A 475 -31.06 -18.67 22.01
CA ARG A 475 -31.71 -19.95 21.78
C ARG A 475 -30.85 -21.13 22.23
N ARG A 476 -29.55 -21.14 21.95
CA ARG A 476 -28.65 -22.20 22.45
C ARG A 476 -28.53 -22.24 24.00
N ARG A 477 -28.59 -21.09 24.66
CA ARG A 477 -28.58 -21.03 26.12
C ARG A 477 -29.90 -21.56 26.71
N ILE A 478 -31.03 -21.20 26.11
CA ILE A 478 -32.37 -21.65 26.51
C ILE A 478 -32.52 -23.17 26.29
N SER A 479 -32.17 -23.69 25.11
CA SER A 479 -32.22 -25.14 24.85
C SER A 479 -31.29 -25.94 25.74
N GLY A 480 -30.15 -25.38 26.17
CA GLY A 480 -29.25 -25.98 27.16
C GLY A 480 -29.79 -25.97 28.59
N LEU A 481 -30.77 -25.08 28.92
CA LEU A 481 -31.47 -25.05 30.19
C LEU A 481 -32.63 -26.06 30.26
N PHE A 482 -33.30 -26.30 29.14
CA PHE A 482 -34.46 -27.17 29.02
C PHE A 482 -34.20 -28.55 28.38
N GLY A 483 -32.98 -28.79 27.87
CA GLY A 483 -32.59 -30.09 27.33
C GLY A 483 -32.56 -31.17 28.39
N PRO A 484 -33.02 -32.42 28.07
CA PRO A 484 -33.04 -33.51 29.03
C PRO A 484 -31.63 -33.78 29.55
N ARG A 485 -31.46 -33.60 30.84
CA ARG A 485 -30.25 -34.00 31.56
C ARG A 485 -30.19 -35.52 31.50
N HIS A 486 -29.56 -36.12 30.49
CA HIS A 486 -29.13 -37.49 30.56
C HIS A 486 -28.23 -37.63 31.80
N ARG A 487 -28.83 -38.09 32.91
CA ARG A 487 -28.12 -38.65 34.07
C ARG A 487 -27.24 -39.76 33.48
N ARG A 488 -25.95 -39.55 33.42
CA ARG A 488 -24.99 -40.63 33.33
C ARG A 488 -25.17 -41.44 34.62
N ILE A 489 -26.01 -42.49 34.53
CA ILE A 489 -26.06 -43.55 35.51
C ILE A 489 -24.68 -44.17 35.53
N ARG A 490 -23.91 -43.84 36.54
CA ARG A 490 -22.71 -44.56 36.89
C ARG A 490 -23.16 -45.97 37.23
N ARG A 491 -23.13 -46.92 36.30
CA ARG A 491 -23.19 -48.34 36.64
C ARG A 491 -22.01 -48.62 37.56
N ARG A 492 -22.29 -48.80 38.81
CA ARG A 492 -21.43 -49.52 39.76
C ARG A 492 -21.35 -50.94 39.22
N GLY A 493 -20.25 -51.30 38.62
CA GLY A 493 -19.92 -52.66 38.32
C GLY A 493 -19.57 -53.38 39.62
N GLY A 494 -20.27 -54.43 39.87
CA GLY A 494 -19.96 -55.43 40.91
C GLY A 494 -18.65 -56.16 40.59
N PRO A 495 -18.00 -56.81 41.57
CA PRO A 495 -16.74 -57.52 41.41
C PRO A 495 -16.98 -58.90 40.85
N GLY A 496 -16.32 -59.27 39.80
CA GLY A 496 -16.35 -60.66 39.32
C GLY A 496 -15.70 -60.89 37.97
N ALA A 497 -14.57 -61.60 38.08
CA ALA A 497 -14.02 -62.52 37.08
C ALA A 497 -13.24 -62.03 35.85
N GLY A 498 -12.06 -62.55 35.77
CA GLY A 498 -11.42 -62.92 34.49
C GLY A 498 -10.36 -61.99 33.93
N SER A 499 -9.12 -62.07 34.40
CA SER A 499 -7.92 -61.55 33.75
C SER A 499 -7.69 -62.23 32.42
N SER A 500 -7.89 -61.55 31.33
CA SER A 500 -7.24 -61.88 30.07
C SER A 500 -6.21 -60.78 29.73
N PRO A 501 -5.03 -61.16 29.27
CA PRO A 501 -3.94 -60.17 29.01
C PRO A 501 -4.28 -59.30 27.85
N ALA A 502 -4.46 -58.04 28.16
CA ALA A 502 -4.65 -56.97 27.14
C ALA A 502 -3.42 -56.93 26.23
N THR A 503 -3.59 -57.38 25.02
CA THR A 503 -2.67 -57.13 23.91
C THR A 503 -2.48 -55.60 23.78
N ARG A 504 -1.25 -55.13 24.13
CA ARG A 504 -0.80 -53.80 23.87
C ARG A 504 -1.01 -53.50 22.38
N PRO A 505 -1.71 -52.41 22.00
CA PRO A 505 -1.77 -52.01 20.61
C PRO A 505 -0.34 -51.72 20.16
N LYS A 506 0.11 -52.46 19.16
CA LYS A 506 1.37 -52.20 18.45
C LYS A 506 1.35 -50.75 18.01
N ARG A 507 2.29 -49.95 18.50
CA ARG A 507 2.59 -48.63 17.92
C ARG A 507 2.82 -48.82 16.43
N PRO A 508 2.12 -48.08 15.55
CA PRO A 508 2.43 -48.14 14.14
C PRO A 508 3.89 -47.71 13.95
N ASP A 509 4.66 -48.60 13.33
CA ASP A 509 6.06 -48.37 13.02
C ASP A 509 6.15 -47.18 12.04
N LYS A 510 6.49 -46.02 12.57
CA LYS A 510 6.69 -44.79 11.77
C LYS A 510 8.03 -44.80 11.06
N ARG A 511 8.37 -45.88 10.39
CA ARG A 511 9.40 -45.86 9.36
C ARG A 511 8.78 -45.48 8.03
N GLN A 512 8.46 -44.19 7.86
CA GLN A 512 8.30 -43.67 6.50
C GLN A 512 9.63 -43.83 5.76
N PRO A 513 9.64 -44.45 4.59
CA PRO A 513 10.85 -44.65 3.83
C PRO A 513 11.56 -43.33 3.56
N ARG A 514 12.84 -43.24 3.92
CA ARG A 514 13.69 -42.07 3.68
C ARG A 514 13.76 -41.67 2.19
N THR A 515 13.46 -42.61 1.28
CA THR A 515 13.42 -42.45 -0.16
C THR A 515 12.36 -41.44 -0.62
N ASP A 516 11.23 -41.30 0.09
CA ASP A 516 10.12 -40.41 -0.31
C ASP A 516 10.46 -38.92 -0.06
N ARG A 517 11.33 -38.63 0.89
CA ARG A 517 11.77 -37.24 1.15
C ARG A 517 12.79 -36.74 0.14
N SER A 518 13.72 -37.57 -0.27
CA SER A 518 14.75 -37.21 -1.26
C SER A 518 14.15 -37.07 -2.66
N VAL A 519 13.21 -37.92 -3.05
CA VAL A 519 12.49 -37.82 -4.32
C VAL A 519 11.63 -36.56 -4.38
N ARG A 520 10.92 -36.22 -3.30
CA ARG A 520 10.16 -34.97 -3.21
C ARG A 520 11.05 -33.73 -3.26
N ALA A 521 12.18 -33.76 -2.55
CA ALA A 521 13.16 -32.65 -2.59
C ALA A 521 13.74 -32.48 -3.99
N LEU A 522 14.08 -33.57 -4.67
CA LEU A 522 14.56 -33.54 -6.05
C LEU A 522 13.50 -33.01 -7.00
N ALA A 523 12.24 -33.47 -6.89
CA ALA A 523 11.12 -32.99 -7.70
C ALA A 523 10.89 -31.46 -7.53
N ILE A 524 10.99 -30.94 -6.29
CA ILE A 524 10.90 -29.51 -6.02
C ILE A 524 12.06 -28.75 -6.68
N VAL A 525 13.29 -29.24 -6.55
CA VAL A 525 14.47 -28.61 -7.19
C VAL A 525 14.33 -28.61 -8.70
N VAL A 526 13.91 -29.73 -9.32
CA VAL A 526 13.69 -29.82 -10.74
C VAL A 526 12.57 -28.84 -11.18
N ALA A 527 11.46 -28.78 -10.45
CA ALA A 527 10.38 -27.84 -10.75
C ALA A 527 10.86 -26.37 -10.67
N LEU A 528 11.67 -26.02 -9.67
CA LEU A 528 12.28 -24.69 -9.55
C LEU A 528 13.23 -24.38 -10.70
N VAL A 529 14.09 -25.32 -11.09
CA VAL A 529 15.01 -25.15 -12.21
C VAL A 529 14.27 -25.00 -13.54
N VAL A 530 13.23 -25.82 -13.76
CA VAL A 530 12.38 -25.72 -14.97
C VAL A 530 11.65 -24.38 -14.97
N SER A 531 11.05 -23.96 -13.84
CA SER A 531 10.36 -22.66 -13.74
C SER A 531 11.33 -21.50 -14.03
N LEU A 532 12.54 -21.54 -13.46
CA LEU A 532 13.59 -20.56 -13.73
C LEU A 532 13.98 -20.55 -15.21
N GLY A 533 14.13 -21.71 -15.82
CA GLY A 533 14.40 -21.83 -17.25
C GLY A 533 13.31 -21.22 -18.14
N VAL A 534 12.04 -21.47 -17.80
CA VAL A 534 10.89 -20.90 -18.51
C VAL A 534 10.86 -19.37 -18.36
N VAL A 535 11.02 -18.86 -17.13
CA VAL A 535 11.03 -17.41 -16.88
C VAL A 535 12.23 -16.75 -17.57
N ALA A 536 13.41 -17.35 -17.53
CA ALA A 536 14.60 -16.84 -18.22
C ALA A 536 14.44 -16.88 -19.76
N ALA A 537 13.75 -17.88 -20.31
CA ALA A 537 13.46 -17.95 -21.73
C ALA A 537 12.43 -16.88 -22.17
N ALA A 538 11.38 -16.68 -21.33
CA ALA A 538 10.37 -15.65 -21.57
C ALA A 538 10.91 -14.21 -21.44
N ALA A 539 11.97 -14.02 -20.65
CA ALA A 539 12.60 -12.72 -20.45
C ALA A 539 13.66 -12.36 -21.52
N ARG A 540 13.84 -13.21 -22.53
CA ARG A 540 14.77 -12.89 -23.64
C ARG A 540 14.15 -11.84 -24.55
N PRO A 541 14.96 -10.89 -25.09
CA PRO A 541 14.51 -9.99 -26.13
C PRO A 541 13.92 -10.78 -27.31
N ASP A 542 12.81 -10.33 -27.84
CA ASP A 542 12.12 -10.98 -28.98
C ASP A 542 12.65 -10.52 -30.35
N GLY A 543 13.65 -9.62 -30.35
CA GLY A 543 14.28 -9.06 -31.53
C GLY A 543 13.52 -7.87 -32.14
N ARG A 544 12.51 -7.35 -31.45
CA ARG A 544 11.74 -6.15 -31.85
C ARG A 544 12.11 -4.97 -30.99
N LEU A 545 11.79 -3.80 -31.47
CA LEU A 545 11.83 -2.58 -30.68
C LEU A 545 10.47 -2.40 -30.02
N HIS A 546 10.46 -2.21 -28.72
CA HIS A 546 9.27 -1.89 -27.95
C HIS A 546 9.30 -0.45 -27.45
N VAL A 547 8.26 0.32 -27.72
CA VAL A 547 8.02 1.63 -27.14
C VAL A 547 6.82 1.50 -26.19
N VAL A 548 7.08 1.58 -24.90
CA VAL A 548 6.10 1.24 -23.87
C VAL A 548 5.74 2.47 -23.06
N ALA A 549 4.50 2.96 -23.21
CA ALA A 549 3.96 3.96 -22.31
C ALA A 549 3.42 3.26 -21.04
N LEU A 550 4.13 3.44 -19.94
CA LEU A 550 3.78 2.81 -18.66
C LEU A 550 2.61 3.54 -18.00
N ASP A 551 1.63 2.80 -17.48
CA ASP A 551 0.56 3.40 -16.66
C ASP A 551 1.07 3.72 -15.26
N ILE A 552 1.59 4.94 -15.11
CA ILE A 552 2.13 5.47 -13.84
C ILE A 552 1.23 6.54 -13.22
N GLY A 553 0.02 6.72 -13.74
CA GLY A 553 -0.88 7.81 -13.38
C GLY A 553 -0.68 9.05 -14.23
N GLN A 554 -0.83 10.25 -13.65
CA GLN A 554 -0.66 11.50 -14.39
C GLN A 554 0.82 11.84 -14.48
N GLY A 555 1.40 11.79 -15.70
CA GLY A 555 2.81 12.02 -15.97
C GLY A 555 3.33 11.10 -17.07
N ASP A 556 4.62 11.17 -17.36
CA ASP A 556 5.26 10.36 -18.38
C ASP A 556 6.27 9.37 -17.79
N ALA A 557 6.22 8.14 -18.29
CA ALA A 557 7.30 7.17 -18.21
C ALA A 557 7.23 6.28 -19.45
N ILE A 558 8.16 6.49 -20.38
CA ILE A 558 8.22 5.76 -21.64
C ILE A 558 9.47 4.88 -21.63
N LEU A 559 9.28 3.58 -21.57
CA LEU A 559 10.36 2.60 -21.67
C LEU A 559 10.54 2.21 -23.15
N VAL A 560 11.75 2.38 -23.67
CA VAL A 560 12.14 1.89 -24.99
C VAL A 560 13.07 0.70 -24.79
N GLU A 561 12.61 -0.49 -25.18
CA GLU A 561 13.39 -1.74 -25.14
C GLU A 561 13.85 -2.08 -26.56
N THR A 562 15.15 -2.13 -26.75
CA THR A 562 15.75 -2.37 -28.07
C THR A 562 15.78 -3.86 -28.41
N PRO A 563 15.91 -4.25 -29.68
CA PRO A 563 16.00 -5.65 -30.11
C PRO A 563 17.10 -6.47 -29.43
N GLY A 564 18.19 -5.82 -29.00
CA GLY A 564 19.29 -6.44 -28.26
C GLY A 564 19.13 -6.47 -26.75
N GLY A 565 18.04 -5.88 -26.24
CA GLY A 565 17.74 -5.80 -24.80
C GLY A 565 18.34 -4.59 -24.09
N GLY A 566 18.83 -3.59 -24.84
CA GLY A 566 19.15 -2.26 -24.30
C GLY A 566 17.89 -1.52 -23.87
N ARG A 567 17.98 -0.67 -22.85
CA ARG A 567 16.83 0.02 -22.27
C ARG A 567 17.08 1.50 -22.13
N LEU A 568 16.21 2.29 -22.73
CA LEU A 568 16.11 3.73 -22.55
C LEU A 568 14.79 4.02 -21.80
N LEU A 569 14.87 4.71 -20.69
CA LEU A 569 13.69 5.24 -20.01
C LEU A 569 13.63 6.74 -20.21
N VAL A 570 12.54 7.23 -20.77
CA VAL A 570 12.24 8.66 -20.90
C VAL A 570 11.22 9.01 -19.83
N ASP A 571 11.65 9.83 -18.87
CA ASP A 571 10.93 10.24 -17.67
C ASP A 571 10.59 9.08 -16.71
N GLY A 572 10.09 9.41 -15.55
CA GLY A 572 9.80 8.45 -14.48
C GLY A 572 8.48 8.63 -13.78
N GLY A 573 7.63 9.54 -14.27
CA GLY A 573 6.33 9.81 -13.67
C GLY A 573 6.39 10.41 -12.27
N PRO A 574 5.23 10.66 -11.64
CA PRO A 574 5.16 11.26 -10.31
C PRO A 574 5.36 10.25 -9.17
N ASP A 575 4.98 8.98 -9.39
CA ASP A 575 4.89 7.99 -8.33
C ASP A 575 5.96 6.90 -8.48
N PRO A 576 6.97 6.90 -7.59
CA PRO A 576 8.08 5.95 -7.67
C PRO A 576 7.65 4.51 -7.46
N ASP A 577 6.62 4.26 -6.66
CA ASP A 577 6.16 2.91 -6.36
C ASP A 577 5.45 2.31 -7.60
N ARG A 578 4.63 3.10 -8.30
CA ARG A 578 4.01 2.69 -9.59
C ARG A 578 5.03 2.45 -10.68
N LEU A 579 6.03 3.34 -10.80
CA LEU A 579 7.10 3.16 -11.76
C LEU A 579 7.83 1.83 -11.55
N LEU A 580 8.17 1.49 -10.30
CA LEU A 580 8.85 0.23 -9.99
C LEU A 580 7.96 -0.99 -10.28
N VAL A 581 6.67 -0.94 -9.96
CA VAL A 581 5.73 -2.02 -10.29
C VAL A 581 5.67 -2.24 -11.79
N ALA A 582 5.54 -1.17 -12.57
CA ALA A 582 5.46 -1.25 -14.02
C ALA A 582 6.76 -1.78 -14.66
N LEU A 583 7.92 -1.35 -14.16
CA LEU A 583 9.22 -1.82 -14.63
C LEU A 583 9.51 -3.27 -14.21
N ASP A 584 9.25 -3.64 -12.94
CA ASP A 584 9.47 -4.99 -12.43
C ASP A 584 8.53 -6.03 -13.07
N ALA A 585 7.39 -5.59 -13.65
CA ALA A 585 6.52 -6.45 -14.45
C ALA A 585 7.14 -6.85 -15.81
N ARG A 586 8.09 -6.06 -16.32
CA ARG A 586 8.75 -6.29 -17.62
C ARG A 586 10.20 -6.73 -17.47
N ILE A 587 10.93 -6.12 -16.54
CA ILE A 587 12.36 -6.32 -16.36
C ILE A 587 12.59 -7.39 -15.29
N PRO A 588 13.24 -8.51 -15.62
CA PRO A 588 13.44 -9.56 -14.65
C PRO A 588 14.33 -9.11 -13.48
N PRO A 589 14.13 -9.64 -12.26
CA PRO A 589 14.84 -9.19 -11.05
C PRO A 589 16.37 -9.32 -11.12
N TRP A 590 16.88 -10.23 -11.96
CA TRP A 590 18.32 -10.44 -12.14
C TRP A 590 18.96 -9.49 -13.14
N ASP A 591 18.18 -8.71 -13.90
CA ASP A 591 18.63 -7.74 -14.90
C ASP A 591 18.01 -6.34 -14.68
N ARG A 592 17.99 -5.88 -13.45
CA ARG A 592 17.55 -4.52 -13.10
C ARG A 592 18.55 -3.48 -13.58
N ARG A 593 18.55 -3.25 -14.89
CA ARG A 593 19.42 -2.31 -15.59
C ARG A 593 18.61 -1.42 -16.52
N ILE A 594 18.90 -0.14 -16.48
CA ILE A 594 18.47 0.86 -17.46
C ILE A 594 19.75 1.49 -18.01
N ASP A 595 19.99 1.38 -19.32
CA ASP A 595 21.23 1.87 -19.92
C ASP A 595 21.28 3.39 -19.96
N LEU A 596 20.15 3.99 -20.35
CA LEU A 596 19.98 5.44 -20.42
C LEU A 596 18.67 5.86 -19.78
N VAL A 597 18.74 6.95 -19.03
CA VAL A 597 17.54 7.68 -18.56
C VAL A 597 17.59 9.06 -19.20
N VAL A 598 16.50 9.48 -19.83
CA VAL A 598 16.33 10.84 -20.34
C VAL A 598 15.26 11.52 -19.51
N VAL A 599 15.60 12.63 -18.88
CA VAL A 599 14.64 13.53 -18.24
C VAL A 599 14.27 14.58 -19.27
N THR A 600 13.01 14.62 -19.71
CA THR A 600 12.59 15.61 -20.72
C THR A 600 12.62 17.01 -20.16
N HIS A 601 12.08 17.19 -18.97
CA HIS A 601 12.09 18.45 -18.21
C HIS A 601 11.85 18.16 -16.70
N PRO A 602 12.21 19.08 -15.80
CA PRO A 602 12.29 18.77 -14.37
C PRO A 602 10.99 18.98 -13.57
N HIS A 603 9.80 18.73 -14.14
CA HIS A 603 8.55 18.71 -13.37
C HIS A 603 8.40 17.43 -12.56
N GLU A 604 7.65 17.49 -11.44
CA GLU A 604 7.45 16.37 -10.52
C GLU A 604 6.77 15.16 -11.19
N ASP A 605 5.88 15.37 -12.14
CA ASP A 605 5.19 14.32 -12.90
C ASP A 605 6.07 13.64 -13.99
N HIS A 606 7.33 14.04 -14.08
CA HIS A 606 8.37 13.43 -14.94
C HIS A 606 9.55 12.90 -14.14
N VAL A 607 9.91 13.57 -13.03
CA VAL A 607 11.10 13.18 -12.25
C VAL A 607 10.77 12.44 -10.96
N GLY A 608 9.51 12.46 -10.50
CA GLY A 608 9.10 11.95 -9.19
C GLY A 608 9.49 10.51 -8.92
N GLY A 609 9.43 9.64 -9.92
CA GLY A 609 9.79 8.23 -9.81
C GLY A 609 11.28 7.95 -9.84
N LEU A 610 12.08 8.83 -10.44
CA LEU A 610 13.48 8.58 -10.75
C LEU A 610 14.40 8.43 -9.53
N PRO A 611 14.26 9.17 -8.41
CA PRO A 611 15.13 8.98 -7.26
C PRO A 611 15.11 7.53 -6.76
N LEU A 612 13.94 6.93 -6.63
CA LEU A 612 13.80 5.55 -6.16
C LEU A 612 14.24 4.55 -7.24
N LEU A 613 14.02 4.85 -8.51
CA LEU A 613 14.55 4.05 -9.62
C LEU A 613 16.08 3.92 -9.55
N VAL A 614 16.80 5.04 -9.41
CA VAL A 614 18.27 5.07 -9.31
C VAL A 614 18.77 4.33 -8.07
N GLU A 615 17.97 4.25 -7.03
CA GLU A 615 18.30 3.43 -5.86
C GLU A 615 18.15 1.93 -6.11
N ARG A 616 17.22 1.52 -6.96
CA ARG A 616 16.83 0.12 -7.17
C ARG A 616 17.43 -0.51 -8.43
N TYR A 617 17.59 0.28 -9.46
CA TYR A 617 18.12 -0.13 -10.75
C TYR A 617 19.55 0.39 -10.95
N ARG A 618 20.33 -0.34 -11.71
CA ARG A 618 21.62 0.16 -12.18
C ARG A 618 21.38 1.03 -13.41
N VAL A 619 21.51 2.34 -13.24
CA VAL A 619 21.39 3.31 -14.32
C VAL A 619 22.77 3.56 -14.92
N GLY A 620 22.92 3.40 -16.23
CA GLY A 620 24.16 3.60 -16.93
C GLY A 620 24.52 5.07 -17.05
N ARG A 621 23.57 5.91 -17.50
CA ARG A 621 23.72 7.36 -17.61
C ARG A 621 22.36 8.04 -17.53
N LEU A 622 22.33 9.25 -16.99
CA LEU A 622 21.17 10.15 -17.05
C LEU A 622 21.49 11.35 -17.94
N LEU A 623 20.55 11.68 -18.81
CA LEU A 623 20.62 12.79 -19.75
C LEU A 623 19.43 13.74 -19.50
N GLU A 624 19.69 15.04 -19.54
CA GLU A 624 18.69 16.06 -19.23
C GLU A 624 18.92 17.34 -20.06
N PRO A 625 17.97 18.30 -20.12
CA PRO A 625 18.18 19.56 -20.85
C PRO A 625 19.19 20.47 -20.14
N GLY A 626 19.40 20.31 -18.82
CA GLY A 626 20.36 21.07 -18.03
C GLY A 626 19.79 22.25 -17.27
N MET A 627 18.48 22.29 -17.06
CA MET A 627 17.79 23.22 -16.17
C MET A 627 17.53 22.56 -14.81
N ALA A 628 17.91 23.20 -13.73
CA ALA A 628 17.59 22.71 -12.39
C ALA A 628 16.07 22.72 -12.14
N GLY A 629 15.55 21.68 -11.51
CA GLY A 629 14.14 21.59 -11.20
C GLY A 629 13.76 22.33 -9.92
N PRO A 630 12.54 22.91 -9.86
CA PRO A 630 12.08 23.65 -8.68
C PRO A 630 11.57 22.71 -7.57
N GLY A 631 11.34 21.43 -7.88
CA GLY A 631 10.65 20.49 -7.00
C GLY A 631 11.57 19.64 -6.13
N PRO A 632 11.04 19.08 -5.03
CA PRO A 632 11.81 18.24 -4.11
C PRO A 632 12.25 16.91 -4.71
N ALA A 633 11.55 16.38 -5.73
CA ALA A 633 11.97 15.14 -6.39
C ALA A 633 13.25 15.36 -7.21
N TYR A 634 13.38 16.51 -7.88
CA TYR A 634 14.60 16.82 -8.62
C TYR A 634 15.81 16.93 -7.68
N ALA A 635 15.69 17.64 -6.56
CA ALA A 635 16.74 17.72 -5.54
C ALA A 635 17.12 16.35 -4.95
N ALA A 636 16.12 15.49 -4.75
CA ALA A 636 16.34 14.11 -4.32
C ALA A 636 17.06 13.30 -5.41
N LEU A 637 16.70 13.49 -6.68
CA LEU A 637 17.35 12.85 -7.82
C LEU A 637 18.84 13.22 -7.90
N GLU A 638 19.18 14.50 -7.85
CA GLU A 638 20.57 14.97 -7.84
C GLU A 638 21.36 14.32 -6.70
N THR A 639 20.79 14.30 -5.48
CA THR A 639 21.40 13.68 -4.31
C THR A 639 21.71 12.20 -4.52
N VAL A 640 20.76 11.45 -5.12
CA VAL A 640 20.91 10.01 -5.35
C VAL A 640 21.90 9.74 -6.49
N LEU A 641 21.85 10.51 -7.57
CA LEU A 641 22.80 10.41 -8.70
C LEU A 641 24.24 10.62 -8.22
N ALA A 642 24.49 11.66 -7.41
CA ALA A 642 25.81 11.91 -6.82
C ALA A 642 26.25 10.75 -5.92
N ARG A 643 25.37 10.27 -5.03
CA ARG A 643 25.68 9.16 -4.10
C ARG A 643 25.96 7.84 -4.85
N ARG A 644 25.27 7.57 -5.95
CA ARG A 644 25.40 6.36 -6.77
C ARG A 644 26.48 6.48 -7.86
N ASN A 645 27.10 7.66 -7.99
CA ASN A 645 28.07 7.98 -9.03
C ASN A 645 27.51 7.70 -10.44
N VAL A 646 26.24 8.04 -10.69
CA VAL A 646 25.64 7.90 -12.03
C VAL A 646 26.13 9.03 -12.92
N PRO A 647 26.73 8.73 -14.08
CA PRO A 647 27.15 9.77 -15.02
C PRO A 647 25.93 10.55 -15.52
N THR A 648 26.03 11.89 -15.50
CA THR A 648 25.02 12.77 -16.05
C THR A 648 25.52 13.43 -17.33
N GLY A 649 24.62 13.92 -18.16
CA GLY A 649 24.96 14.66 -19.38
C GLY A 649 23.81 15.56 -19.81
N ARG A 650 24.10 16.53 -20.65
CA ARG A 650 23.10 17.44 -21.20
C ARG A 650 22.83 17.10 -22.68
N LEU A 651 21.57 17.18 -23.05
CA LEU A 651 21.10 17.03 -24.42
C LEU A 651 20.56 18.36 -24.95
N SER A 652 20.86 18.63 -26.22
CA SER A 652 20.37 19.79 -26.95
C SER A 652 20.11 19.42 -28.42
N SER A 653 19.36 20.25 -29.11
CA SER A 653 19.07 20.11 -30.53
C SER A 653 20.35 19.84 -31.35
N GLY A 654 20.30 18.86 -32.22
CA GLY A 654 21.42 18.38 -33.06
C GLY A 654 22.21 17.23 -32.46
N ASP A 655 22.12 16.97 -31.13
CA ASP A 655 22.76 15.83 -30.50
C ASP A 655 22.14 14.50 -31.01
N ARG A 656 23.00 13.47 -31.11
CA ARG A 656 22.59 12.14 -31.54
C ARG A 656 23.24 11.07 -30.70
N PHE A 657 22.48 10.01 -30.45
CA PHE A 657 23.01 8.81 -29.79
C PHE A 657 22.34 7.56 -30.39
N ALA A 658 22.91 6.41 -30.13
CA ALA A 658 22.32 5.14 -30.57
C ALA A 658 22.37 4.11 -29.44
N LEU A 659 21.42 3.17 -29.46
CA LEU A 659 21.35 2.05 -28.57
C LEU A 659 20.87 0.82 -29.37
N ASP A 660 21.70 -0.21 -29.48
CA ASP A 660 21.42 -1.50 -30.17
C ASP A 660 20.71 -1.36 -31.53
N GLY A 661 21.24 -0.50 -32.38
CA GLY A 661 20.70 -0.32 -33.75
C GLY A 661 19.50 0.65 -33.83
N VAL A 662 19.02 1.18 -32.71
CA VAL A 662 18.06 2.27 -32.69
C VAL A 662 18.81 3.60 -32.59
N SER A 663 18.55 4.52 -33.49
CA SER A 663 19.15 5.86 -33.47
C SER A 663 18.17 6.89 -32.92
N PHE A 664 18.69 7.81 -32.12
CA PHE A 664 17.94 8.90 -31.51
C PHE A 664 18.55 10.24 -31.89
N GLY A 665 17.74 11.13 -32.42
CA GLY A 665 18.08 12.52 -32.68
C GLY A 665 17.34 13.46 -31.76
N VAL A 666 18.05 14.39 -31.15
CA VAL A 666 17.44 15.43 -30.30
C VAL A 666 17.03 16.60 -31.25
N LEU A 667 15.74 16.89 -31.29
CA LEU A 667 15.18 17.95 -32.11
C LEU A 667 15.02 19.29 -31.35
N TRP A 668 14.88 19.22 -30.04
CA TRP A 668 14.66 20.33 -29.10
C TRP A 668 15.13 19.90 -27.69
N PRO A 669 15.55 20.82 -26.81
CA PRO A 669 15.69 22.29 -26.98
C PRO A 669 17.03 22.69 -27.58
N ASP A 670 17.09 23.94 -28.11
CA ASP A 670 18.37 24.56 -28.36
C ASP A 670 19.05 24.90 -27.03
N ARG A 671 20.35 24.78 -26.98
CA ARG A 671 21.10 25.04 -25.73
C ARG A 671 20.87 26.45 -25.17
N SER A 672 20.67 27.44 -26.04
CA SER A 672 20.36 28.83 -25.67
C SER A 672 18.93 29.03 -25.19
N ALA A 673 18.03 28.08 -25.47
CA ALA A 673 16.62 28.13 -25.01
C ALA A 673 16.43 27.58 -23.60
N VAL A 674 17.47 26.95 -23.02
CA VAL A 674 17.39 26.36 -21.67
C VAL A 674 17.91 27.38 -20.66
N PRO A 675 17.04 27.92 -19.77
CA PRO A 675 17.47 28.84 -18.73
C PRO A 675 18.24 28.09 -17.63
N ASN A 676 19.15 28.80 -16.95
CA ASN A 676 19.91 28.23 -15.84
C ASN A 676 19.06 27.99 -14.58
N ALA A 677 18.00 28.75 -14.41
CA ALA A 677 17.03 28.61 -13.32
C ALA A 677 15.63 28.39 -13.89
N PRO A 678 14.76 27.64 -13.19
CA PRO A 678 13.41 27.43 -13.68
C PRO A 678 12.65 28.75 -13.77
N PRO A 679 11.94 28.98 -14.88
CA PRO A 679 11.06 30.14 -15.02
C PRO A 679 9.86 30.03 -14.05
N ASP A 680 9.23 31.16 -13.74
CA ASP A 680 8.09 31.24 -12.83
C ASP A 680 6.81 30.59 -13.38
N THR A 681 6.81 30.16 -14.64
CA THR A 681 5.65 29.56 -15.31
C THR A 681 5.87 28.11 -15.65
N GLY A 682 4.83 27.26 -15.43
CA GLY A 682 4.86 25.85 -15.83
C GLY A 682 5.13 25.66 -17.33
N THR A 683 4.52 26.47 -18.19
CA THR A 683 4.77 26.48 -19.64
C THR A 683 6.24 26.71 -19.99
N GLY A 684 6.93 27.62 -19.27
CA GLY A 684 8.34 27.85 -19.48
C GLY A 684 9.21 26.64 -19.16
N ILE A 685 8.82 25.86 -18.14
CA ILE A 685 9.49 24.59 -17.78
C ILE A 685 9.11 23.50 -18.78
N ASN A 686 7.86 23.40 -19.20
CA ASN A 686 7.39 22.42 -20.20
C ASN A 686 8.13 22.62 -21.53
N ASN A 687 8.32 23.85 -21.96
CA ASN A 687 8.93 24.19 -23.26
C ASN A 687 10.44 23.97 -23.34
N VAL A 688 11.10 23.51 -22.27
CA VAL A 688 12.47 22.96 -22.37
C VAL A 688 12.50 21.44 -22.51
N SER A 689 11.34 20.79 -22.66
CA SER A 689 11.24 19.32 -22.83
C SER A 689 12.10 18.85 -23.99
N ILE A 690 12.93 17.83 -23.74
CA ILE A 690 13.68 17.15 -24.79
C ILE A 690 12.71 16.46 -25.76
N VAL A 691 12.79 16.79 -27.03
CA VAL A 691 12.04 16.12 -28.11
C VAL A 691 12.98 15.14 -28.81
N LEU A 692 12.64 13.84 -28.75
CA LEU A 692 13.45 12.76 -29.34
C LEU A 692 12.75 12.18 -30.55
N LEU A 693 13.48 12.11 -31.66
CA LEU A 693 13.12 11.34 -32.85
C LEU A 693 13.90 10.01 -32.81
N GLY A 694 13.20 8.92 -32.54
CA GLY A 694 13.76 7.58 -32.63
C GLY A 694 13.58 6.99 -34.03
N THR A 695 14.56 6.24 -34.51
CA THR A 695 14.53 5.58 -35.84
C THR A 695 15.02 4.14 -35.70
N PHE A 696 14.23 3.20 -36.22
CA PHE A 696 14.55 1.78 -36.28
C PHE A 696 14.16 1.21 -37.66
N GLY A 697 15.14 0.85 -38.47
CA GLY A 697 14.89 0.48 -39.86
C GLY A 697 14.25 1.64 -40.63
N ALA A 698 13.08 1.41 -41.22
CA ALA A 698 12.29 2.45 -41.88
C ALA A 698 11.33 3.19 -40.96
N GLN A 699 11.11 2.71 -39.73
CA GLN A 699 10.12 3.22 -38.80
C GLN A 699 10.70 4.34 -37.93
N ARG A 700 9.86 5.33 -37.64
CA ARG A 700 10.20 6.49 -36.82
C ARG A 700 9.14 6.70 -35.74
N PHE A 701 9.59 7.12 -34.56
CA PHE A 701 8.71 7.49 -33.46
C PHE A 701 9.18 8.81 -32.85
N LEU A 702 8.21 9.63 -32.43
CA LEU A 702 8.47 10.95 -31.86
C LEU A 702 8.01 11.00 -30.42
N LEU A 703 8.94 11.25 -29.49
CA LEU A 703 8.68 11.47 -28.08
C LEU A 703 8.84 12.96 -27.80
N THR A 704 7.75 13.61 -27.41
CA THR A 704 7.64 15.07 -27.39
C THR A 704 7.80 15.68 -26.00
N GLY A 705 7.84 14.87 -24.93
CA GLY A 705 7.70 15.41 -23.57
C GLY A 705 6.43 16.25 -23.46
N ASP A 706 6.55 17.40 -22.80
CA ASP A 706 5.43 18.30 -22.52
C ASP A 706 5.51 19.64 -23.25
N ILE A 707 6.15 19.67 -24.45
CA ILE A 707 6.17 20.88 -25.25
C ILE A 707 4.73 21.40 -25.52
N GLU A 708 4.58 22.70 -25.57
CA GLU A 708 3.33 23.35 -25.89
C GLU A 708 3.36 23.97 -27.29
N GLU A 709 2.24 24.50 -27.77
CA GLU A 709 2.00 24.98 -29.14
C GLU A 709 3.06 25.94 -29.66
N GLY A 710 3.75 26.69 -28.78
CA GLY A 710 4.81 27.60 -29.15
C GLY A 710 6.07 26.93 -29.71
N ILE A 711 6.29 25.64 -29.47
CA ILE A 711 7.43 24.87 -29.94
C ILE A 711 7.16 24.18 -31.30
N ASP A 712 5.91 23.82 -31.56
CA ASP A 712 5.52 23.14 -32.80
C ASP A 712 6.04 23.84 -34.10
N PRO A 713 5.87 25.17 -34.27
CA PRO A 713 6.40 25.86 -35.44
C PRO A 713 7.94 25.77 -35.58
N LEU A 714 8.64 25.76 -34.43
CA LEU A 714 10.12 25.65 -34.43
C LEU A 714 10.56 24.26 -34.89
N LEU A 715 9.86 23.23 -34.50
CA LEU A 715 10.13 21.86 -34.95
C LEU A 715 9.79 21.69 -36.41
N ILE A 716 8.67 22.19 -36.89
CA ILE A 716 8.25 22.12 -38.29
C ILE A 716 9.27 22.81 -39.19
N ALA A 717 9.74 24.00 -38.80
CA ALA A 717 10.76 24.75 -39.57
C ALA A 717 12.08 23.98 -39.74
N ARG A 718 12.35 22.98 -38.88
CA ARG A 718 13.53 22.09 -38.99
C ARG A 718 13.35 20.92 -39.95
N GLY A 719 12.18 20.79 -40.58
CA GLY A 719 11.93 19.72 -41.56
C GLY A 719 11.66 18.37 -40.91
N LEU A 720 10.66 18.28 -40.04
CA LEU A 720 10.24 17.03 -39.41
C LEU A 720 9.84 15.98 -40.46
N PRO A 721 10.38 14.76 -40.39
CA PRO A 721 9.92 13.69 -41.26
C PRO A 721 8.57 13.15 -40.78
N PRO A 722 7.78 12.46 -41.62
CA PRO A 722 6.67 11.64 -41.18
C PRO A 722 7.12 10.60 -40.16
N VAL A 723 6.27 10.32 -39.16
CA VAL A 723 6.54 9.35 -38.11
C VAL A 723 5.43 8.31 -38.02
N ASP A 724 5.76 7.09 -37.59
CA ASP A 724 4.81 5.98 -37.46
C ASP A 724 4.10 6.00 -36.09
N LEU A 725 4.77 6.56 -35.08
CA LEU A 725 4.26 6.63 -33.74
C LEU A 725 4.54 7.99 -33.11
N LEU A 726 3.53 8.60 -32.52
CA LEU A 726 3.62 9.84 -31.77
C LEU A 726 3.29 9.61 -30.28
N LYS A 727 4.14 10.02 -29.36
CA LYS A 727 3.72 10.35 -28.00
C LYS A 727 3.12 11.74 -28.00
N VAL A 728 1.84 11.88 -27.67
CA VAL A 728 1.12 13.16 -27.63
C VAL A 728 1.71 14.05 -26.55
N ALA A 729 2.05 15.28 -26.89
CA ALA A 729 2.67 16.22 -25.96
C ALA A 729 1.75 16.58 -24.78
N HIS A 730 2.35 16.83 -23.62
CA HIS A 730 1.72 17.35 -22.41
C HIS A 730 0.42 16.62 -22.04
N HIS A 731 0.48 15.27 -22.06
CA HIS A 731 -0.63 14.36 -21.71
C HIS A 731 -1.94 14.63 -22.48
N GLY A 732 -1.85 15.26 -23.65
CA GLY A 732 -3.00 15.69 -24.44
C GLY A 732 -3.62 17.01 -23.98
N SER A 733 -2.81 17.92 -23.43
CA SER A 733 -3.23 19.30 -23.13
C SER A 733 -3.86 19.99 -24.36
N ARG A 734 -4.75 20.93 -24.11
CA ARG A 734 -5.38 21.72 -25.16
C ARG A 734 -4.36 22.54 -25.94
N THR A 735 -3.30 23.00 -25.31
CA THR A 735 -2.22 23.84 -25.85
C THR A 735 -1.06 23.04 -26.43
N ALA A 736 -1.24 21.76 -26.73
CA ALA A 736 -0.19 20.90 -27.23
C ALA A 736 -0.64 20.13 -28.48
N THR A 737 0.31 19.71 -29.30
CA THR A 737 0.09 18.88 -30.51
C THR A 737 -0.89 19.55 -31.47
N THR A 738 -0.46 20.63 -32.13
CA THR A 738 -1.28 21.44 -33.05
C THR A 738 -1.61 20.70 -34.37
N ASP A 739 -2.64 21.16 -35.06
CA ASP A 739 -2.99 20.69 -36.42
C ASP A 739 -1.80 20.82 -37.41
N ALA A 740 -1.02 21.89 -37.27
CA ALA A 740 0.17 22.09 -38.08
C ALA A 740 1.23 21.00 -37.86
N LEU A 741 1.49 20.65 -36.58
CA LEU A 741 2.40 19.56 -36.26
C LEU A 741 1.91 18.22 -36.82
N LEU A 742 0.62 17.90 -36.60
CA LEU A 742 0.02 16.64 -37.08
C LEU A 742 0.05 16.56 -38.61
N SER A 743 -0.19 17.67 -39.31
CA SER A 743 -0.07 17.75 -40.78
C SER A 743 1.35 17.51 -41.27
N ALA A 744 2.37 17.98 -40.53
CA ALA A 744 3.76 17.80 -40.88
C ALA A 744 4.23 16.34 -40.69
N ILE A 745 3.96 15.74 -39.52
CA ILE A 745 4.46 14.41 -39.13
C ILE A 745 3.55 13.26 -39.54
N ARG A 746 2.28 13.49 -39.77
CA ARG A 746 1.24 12.55 -40.24
C ARG A 746 1.31 11.19 -39.56
N PRO A 747 1.22 11.11 -38.22
CA PRO A 747 1.36 9.85 -37.51
C PRO A 747 0.10 9.00 -37.71
N PRO A 748 0.19 7.72 -38.09
CA PRO A 748 -0.96 6.81 -38.11
C PRO A 748 -1.41 6.43 -36.69
N MET A 749 -0.53 6.54 -35.68
CA MET A 749 -0.78 6.13 -34.31
C MET A 749 -0.22 7.12 -33.29
N ALA A 750 -0.96 7.30 -32.19
CA ALA A 750 -0.54 8.13 -31.07
C ALA A 750 -0.78 7.47 -29.72
N LEU A 751 0.14 7.68 -28.78
CA LEU A 751 0.04 7.32 -27.36
C LEU A 751 -0.19 8.57 -26.53
N VAL A 752 -1.17 8.50 -25.62
CA VAL A 752 -1.42 9.52 -24.61
C VAL A 752 -1.14 8.93 -23.25
N SER A 753 -0.07 9.38 -22.62
CA SER A 753 0.23 9.02 -21.22
C SER A 753 -0.54 9.94 -20.29
N VAL A 754 -1.50 9.42 -19.54
CA VAL A 754 -2.44 10.23 -18.75
C VAL A 754 -3.08 9.40 -17.63
N GLY A 755 -3.35 10.02 -16.51
CA GLY A 755 -3.95 9.35 -15.36
C GLY A 755 -5.48 9.34 -15.36
N ALA A 756 -6.10 8.20 -15.05
CA ALA A 756 -7.55 8.02 -15.03
C ALA A 756 -8.30 8.96 -14.06
N LYS A 757 -7.64 9.50 -13.06
CA LYS A 757 -8.20 10.39 -12.04
C LYS A 757 -7.50 11.75 -12.00
N ASN A 758 -6.94 12.19 -13.14
CA ASN A 758 -6.29 13.49 -13.18
C ASN A 758 -7.28 14.63 -12.97
N THR A 759 -6.82 15.71 -12.35
CA THR A 759 -7.63 16.93 -12.09
C THR A 759 -7.41 18.03 -13.12
N PHE A 760 -6.55 17.78 -14.12
CA PHE A 760 -6.17 18.75 -15.14
C PHE A 760 -7.15 18.75 -16.33
N GLY A 761 -7.98 17.72 -16.45
CA GLY A 761 -8.90 17.56 -17.58
C GLY A 761 -8.20 17.07 -18.85
N HIS A 762 -7.06 16.40 -18.72
CA HIS A 762 -6.34 15.75 -19.81
C HIS A 762 -6.84 14.30 -20.04
N PRO A 763 -6.79 13.79 -21.30
CA PRO A 763 -6.57 14.56 -22.52
C PRO A 763 -7.75 15.50 -22.82
N ALA A 764 -7.44 16.70 -23.27
CA ALA A 764 -8.47 17.69 -23.61
C ALA A 764 -9.33 17.22 -24.80
N PRO A 765 -10.65 17.41 -24.77
CA PRO A 765 -11.52 17.01 -25.89
C PRO A 765 -11.09 17.61 -27.23
N ALA A 766 -10.55 18.84 -27.21
CA ALA A 766 -10.03 19.50 -28.41
C ALA A 766 -8.85 18.78 -29.02
N THR A 767 -7.94 18.25 -28.21
CA THR A 767 -6.76 17.49 -28.67
C THR A 767 -7.18 16.13 -29.23
N LEU A 768 -8.13 15.45 -28.59
CA LEU A 768 -8.69 14.20 -29.13
C LEU A 768 -9.42 14.44 -30.46
N ALA A 769 -10.15 15.55 -30.58
CA ALA A 769 -10.83 15.93 -31.83
C ALA A 769 -9.81 16.18 -32.97
N ARG A 770 -8.68 16.86 -32.68
CA ARG A 770 -7.58 17.06 -33.66
C ARG A 770 -6.99 15.74 -34.15
N LEU A 771 -6.65 14.84 -33.21
CA LEU A 771 -6.13 13.52 -33.54
C LEU A 771 -7.10 12.72 -34.42
N THR A 772 -8.40 12.77 -34.09
CA THR A 772 -9.47 12.12 -34.89
C THR A 772 -9.58 12.74 -36.29
N ALA A 773 -9.54 14.09 -36.40
CA ALA A 773 -9.61 14.78 -37.68
C ALA A 773 -8.43 14.44 -38.61
N HIS A 774 -7.26 14.12 -38.05
CA HIS A 774 -6.08 13.66 -38.78
C HIS A 774 -6.03 12.13 -38.96
N ASN A 775 -7.10 11.39 -38.62
CA ASN A 775 -7.22 9.92 -38.70
C ASN A 775 -6.14 9.20 -37.87
N VAL A 776 -5.71 9.74 -36.73
CA VAL A 776 -4.70 9.14 -35.86
C VAL A 776 -5.36 8.14 -34.90
N ALA A 777 -4.95 6.88 -34.98
CA ALA A 777 -5.37 5.85 -34.01
C ALA A 777 -4.77 6.18 -32.65
N THR A 778 -5.64 6.52 -31.67
CA THR A 778 -5.20 7.04 -30.36
C THR A 778 -5.45 6.03 -29.27
N TYR A 779 -4.39 5.71 -28.52
CA TYR A 779 -4.39 4.84 -27.32
C TYR A 779 -4.05 5.66 -26.08
N ARG A 780 -4.66 5.31 -24.93
CA ARG A 780 -4.59 6.13 -23.72
C ARG A 780 -4.33 5.26 -22.50
N THR A 781 -3.33 5.60 -21.70
CA THR A 781 -3.01 4.82 -20.49
C THR A 781 -4.13 4.80 -19.45
N ASP A 782 -4.95 5.85 -19.35
CA ASP A 782 -6.08 5.91 -18.41
C ASP A 782 -7.25 4.97 -18.76
N LEU A 783 -7.34 4.50 -20.00
CA LEU A 783 -8.38 3.58 -20.49
C LEU A 783 -7.84 2.19 -20.79
N ASP A 784 -6.64 2.14 -21.36
CA ASP A 784 -6.05 0.95 -21.96
C ASP A 784 -4.93 0.36 -21.07
N GLY A 785 -4.58 1.03 -19.94
CA GLY A 785 -3.46 0.62 -19.08
C GLY A 785 -2.10 0.85 -19.76
N THR A 786 -1.07 0.10 -19.36
CA THR A 786 0.23 0.15 -20.02
C THR A 786 0.10 -0.24 -21.48
N LEU A 787 0.67 0.61 -22.37
CA LEU A 787 0.62 0.46 -23.82
C LEU A 787 1.97 0.03 -24.34
N ASP A 788 2.06 -1.12 -24.97
CA ASP A 788 3.27 -1.66 -25.57
C ASP A 788 3.14 -1.65 -27.09
N VAL A 789 3.96 -0.83 -27.74
CA VAL A 789 4.03 -0.72 -29.19
C VAL A 789 5.30 -1.41 -29.68
N ALA A 790 5.13 -2.56 -30.34
CA ALA A 790 6.24 -3.29 -30.91
C ALA A 790 6.43 -2.91 -32.40
N LEU A 791 7.68 -2.60 -32.74
CA LEU A 791 8.15 -2.25 -34.10
C LEU A 791 9.15 -3.31 -34.56
N ASP A 792 8.92 -3.89 -35.74
CA ASP A 792 9.82 -4.87 -36.35
C ASP A 792 10.63 -4.31 -37.51
N GLY A 793 10.59 -2.98 -37.68
CA GLY A 793 11.21 -2.26 -38.80
C GLY A 793 10.30 -2.09 -40.02
N ARG A 794 9.09 -2.71 -40.02
CA ARG A 794 8.11 -2.67 -41.13
C ARG A 794 6.67 -2.55 -40.64
N VAL A 795 6.30 -3.30 -39.61
CA VAL A 795 4.94 -3.37 -39.08
C VAL A 795 4.93 -2.90 -37.63
N LEU A 796 3.86 -2.23 -37.26
CA LEU A 796 3.63 -1.70 -35.94
C LEU A 796 2.43 -2.44 -35.32
N SER A 797 2.61 -2.99 -34.10
CA SER A 797 1.56 -3.67 -33.35
C SER A 797 1.44 -3.12 -31.95
N VAL A 798 0.21 -3.02 -31.41
CA VAL A 798 -0.06 -2.49 -30.06
C VAL A 798 -0.68 -3.55 -29.18
N HIS A 799 -0.18 -3.66 -27.96
CA HIS A 799 -0.79 -4.42 -26.88
C HIS A 799 -1.19 -3.47 -25.75
N ALA A 800 -2.46 -3.56 -25.32
CA ALA A 800 -3.02 -2.80 -24.22
C ALA A 800 -3.11 -3.67 -22.96
N GLY A 801 -2.73 -3.12 -21.81
CA GLY A 801 -2.74 -3.84 -20.53
C GLY A 801 -4.14 -4.18 -20.02
N HIS A 802 -5.16 -3.38 -20.34
CA HIS A 802 -6.55 -3.67 -20.05
C HIS A 802 -7.26 -4.09 -21.33
N GLY A 803 -7.45 -5.37 -21.52
CA GLY A 803 -7.92 -6.06 -22.72
C GLY A 803 -9.05 -5.41 -23.54
N ARG A 804 -8.83 -4.22 -24.08
CA ARG A 804 -9.55 -3.74 -25.25
C ARG A 804 -9.05 -4.49 -26.47
N ALA A 805 -9.98 -4.81 -27.38
CA ALA A 805 -9.75 -5.61 -28.58
C ALA A 805 -8.44 -5.26 -29.29
N PRO A 806 -7.75 -6.27 -29.87
CA PRO A 806 -6.43 -6.12 -30.43
C PRO A 806 -6.40 -4.97 -31.42
N ALA A 807 -5.45 -4.10 -31.19
CA ALA A 807 -5.11 -3.04 -32.12
C ALA A 807 -4.75 -3.62 -33.48
N ALA A 808 -5.28 -3.01 -34.52
CA ALA A 808 -4.93 -3.32 -35.90
C ALA A 808 -3.41 -3.19 -36.09
N ALA A 809 -2.79 -4.16 -36.72
CA ALA A 809 -1.44 -3.99 -37.23
C ALA A 809 -1.47 -2.93 -38.34
N VAL A 810 -0.83 -1.81 -38.12
CA VAL A 810 -0.67 -0.73 -39.12
C VAL A 810 0.66 -0.95 -39.79
N GLY A 811 0.62 -1.42 -41.00
CA GLY A 811 1.80 -1.62 -41.84
C GLY A 811 1.51 -2.63 -42.93
N ALA A 812 1.08 -2.17 -44.07
CA ALA A 812 0.95 -2.95 -45.26
C ALA A 812 1.89 -2.39 -46.32
N PRO A 813 2.37 -3.23 -47.25
CA PRO A 813 3.05 -2.70 -48.42
C PRO A 813 2.09 -1.78 -49.19
N VAL A 814 2.54 -0.58 -49.46
CA VAL A 814 1.83 0.42 -50.24
C VAL A 814 1.68 -0.13 -51.65
N ASP A 815 0.45 -0.48 -52.05
CA ASP A 815 0.21 -0.65 -53.48
C ASP A 815 0.52 0.69 -54.15
N GLY A 816 0.99 0.69 -55.35
CA GLY A 816 1.47 1.88 -56.07
C GLY A 816 0.48 3.03 -56.23
N GLN A 817 -0.54 3.13 -55.40
CA GLN A 817 -1.54 4.21 -55.32
C GLN A 817 -1.78 4.80 -53.91
N GLY A 818 -0.91 4.54 -52.92
CA GLY A 818 -0.80 5.34 -51.68
C GLY A 818 -1.92 5.25 -50.66
N THR A 819 -2.76 4.24 -50.69
CA THR A 819 -3.78 4.02 -49.65
C THR A 819 -3.43 2.91 -48.65
N PRO A 820 -3.33 3.14 -47.36
CA PRO A 820 -3.04 2.07 -46.35
C PRO A 820 -4.22 1.13 -46.21
N ARG A 821 -3.97 -0.16 -46.36
CA ARG A 821 -4.95 -1.21 -45.96
C ARG A 821 -4.72 -1.61 -44.49
N LEU A 822 -5.74 -1.50 -43.69
CA LEU A 822 -5.78 -2.01 -42.33
C LEU A 822 -5.89 -3.56 -42.34
N ALA A 823 -4.84 -4.24 -41.91
CA ALA A 823 -4.88 -5.69 -41.68
C ALA A 823 -5.30 -5.96 -40.22
N LEU A 824 -6.52 -6.46 -40.03
CA LEU A 824 -7.01 -6.94 -38.73
C LEU A 824 -6.47 -8.35 -38.48
N SER A 825 -5.44 -8.46 -37.65
CA SER A 825 -4.97 -9.74 -37.11
C SER A 825 -5.69 -10.02 -35.80
N ALA A 826 -6.64 -10.93 -35.83
CA ALA A 826 -7.23 -11.47 -34.62
C ALA A 826 -6.26 -12.49 -34.00
N ALA A 827 -5.53 -12.08 -32.97
CA ALA A 827 -4.76 -13.00 -32.15
C ALA A 827 -5.72 -13.86 -31.31
N ARG A 828 -5.94 -15.10 -31.71
CA ARG A 828 -6.56 -16.12 -30.89
C ARG A 828 -5.57 -16.57 -29.82
N GLY A 829 -5.76 -16.18 -28.58
CA GLY A 829 -5.21 -16.88 -27.45
C GLY A 829 -6.25 -17.88 -26.95
N ASP A 830 -6.04 -19.15 -27.17
CA ASP A 830 -6.07 -20.24 -26.20
C ASP A 830 -6.09 -21.61 -26.93
N PRO A 831 -5.09 -22.46 -26.78
CA PRO A 831 -5.14 -23.83 -27.28
C PRO A 831 -5.32 -24.78 -26.09
N ARG A 832 -6.59 -25.04 -25.67
CA ARG A 832 -6.94 -26.27 -24.93
C ARG A 832 -8.43 -26.46 -24.87
N THR A 833 -8.98 -27.20 -25.84
CA THR A 833 -9.96 -28.25 -25.63
C THR A 833 -10.24 -28.94 -26.98
N PRO A 834 -10.12 -30.25 -27.09
CA PRO A 834 -10.65 -30.98 -28.23
C PRO A 834 -12.11 -31.34 -27.95
N GLY A 835 -13.01 -30.88 -28.79
CA GLY A 835 -14.40 -31.28 -28.77
C GLY A 835 -14.83 -31.75 -30.14
N PRO A 836 -15.83 -32.63 -30.25
CA PRO A 836 -16.03 -33.51 -31.40
C PRO A 836 -16.78 -32.84 -32.55
N ALA A 837 -16.58 -33.41 -33.72
CA ALA A 837 -17.21 -33.09 -35.00
C ALA A 837 -18.74 -33.20 -34.94
N GLY A 838 -19.41 -32.23 -35.53
CA GLY A 838 -20.85 -32.24 -35.77
C GLY A 838 -21.22 -31.30 -36.92
N THR A 839 -21.65 -31.91 -37.98
CA THR A 839 -22.15 -31.37 -39.26
C THR A 839 -23.36 -30.45 -39.09
N GLY A 840 -23.43 -29.38 -39.91
CA GLY A 840 -24.75 -28.90 -40.33
C GLY A 840 -25.01 -27.40 -40.41
N ALA A 841 -25.10 -26.91 -41.61
CA ALA A 841 -26.00 -25.91 -42.15
C ALA A 841 -25.86 -24.42 -41.75
N ALA A 842 -25.46 -23.66 -42.71
CA ALA A 842 -25.60 -22.22 -42.82
C ALA A 842 -27.07 -21.78 -42.89
N VAL A 843 -27.43 -20.73 -42.11
CA VAL A 843 -28.66 -19.96 -42.35
C VAL A 843 -28.28 -18.48 -42.39
N PRO A 844 -28.67 -17.77 -43.45
CA PRO A 844 -28.31 -16.35 -43.62
C PRO A 844 -29.24 -15.46 -42.75
N TYR A 845 -28.66 -14.47 -42.10
CA TYR A 845 -29.41 -13.47 -41.36
C TYR A 845 -29.72 -12.27 -42.25
N ASP A 846 -31.00 -12.11 -42.59
CA ASP A 846 -31.55 -11.07 -43.43
C ASP A 846 -31.77 -9.79 -42.59
N ARG A 847 -31.50 -8.66 -43.24
CA ARG A 847 -31.82 -7.33 -42.75
C ARG A 847 -33.25 -6.98 -43.11
N ALA A 848 -34.13 -6.84 -42.18
CA ALA A 848 -35.27 -5.89 -42.31
C ALA A 848 -36.05 -5.76 -41.01
N ASP A 849 -36.44 -4.50 -40.71
CA ASP A 849 -37.59 -4.01 -39.99
C ASP A 849 -37.77 -4.28 -38.49
N VAL A 850 -37.45 -3.18 -37.72
CA VAL A 850 -38.31 -2.83 -36.59
C VAL A 850 -38.63 -1.32 -36.66
N ARG A 851 -39.73 -1.03 -37.32
CA ARG A 851 -40.51 0.19 -37.08
C ARG A 851 -41.70 -0.12 -36.17
N SER A 852 -41.90 0.78 -35.19
CA SER A 852 -43.15 1.11 -34.51
C SER A 852 -43.80 0.06 -33.57
N ARG A 853 -43.72 0.37 -32.30
CA ARG A 853 -44.91 0.38 -31.41
C ARG A 853 -44.73 1.40 -30.29
N ALA A 854 -45.40 2.54 -30.46
CA ALA A 854 -45.69 3.55 -29.45
C ALA A 854 -46.71 3.01 -28.48
N GLY A 855 -46.34 2.85 -27.23
CA GLY A 855 -47.22 2.56 -26.10
C GLY A 855 -47.35 3.78 -25.21
N ARG A 856 -48.51 4.38 -25.21
CA ARG A 856 -48.94 5.52 -24.38
C ARG A 856 -48.64 5.26 -22.89
N ARG A 857 -47.92 6.18 -22.23
CA ARG A 857 -48.09 6.38 -20.80
C ARG A 857 -48.28 7.86 -20.50
N ARG A 858 -49.26 8.09 -19.66
CA ARG A 858 -49.89 9.35 -19.23
C ARG A 858 -48.86 10.32 -18.61
N ARG A 859 -48.99 11.59 -18.98
CA ARG A 859 -48.40 12.75 -18.30
C ARG A 859 -49.16 13.01 -16.99
N PRO A 860 -48.51 13.40 -15.90
CA PRO A 860 -49.13 14.22 -14.86
C PRO A 860 -48.93 15.70 -15.17
N ALA A 861 -49.95 16.48 -14.79
CA ALA A 861 -50.10 17.90 -15.02
C ALA A 861 -49.11 18.78 -14.21
N PRO A 862 -48.87 20.03 -14.63
CA PRO A 862 -47.94 20.92 -13.98
C PRO A 862 -48.59 21.67 -12.81
N LEU A 863 -47.83 21.80 -11.71
CA LEU A 863 -48.11 22.72 -10.61
C LEU A 863 -47.46 24.08 -10.89
N ALA A 864 -48.19 25.13 -10.68
CA ALA A 864 -47.88 26.53 -10.93
C ALA A 864 -46.80 27.08 -9.95
N PRO A 865 -46.14 28.20 -10.31
CA PRO A 865 -44.96 28.69 -9.58
C PRO A 865 -45.32 29.66 -8.47
N ALA A 866 -44.59 29.63 -7.38
CA ALA A 866 -44.58 30.66 -6.36
C ALA A 866 -43.34 31.56 -6.52
N ALA A 867 -43.61 32.81 -6.34
CA ALA A 867 -42.85 34.03 -6.55
C ALA A 867 -41.43 34.13 -5.97
N GLY A 868 -40.51 34.66 -6.75
CA GLY A 868 -39.77 35.91 -6.53
C GLY A 868 -38.61 35.90 -5.56
N VAL A 869 -37.38 35.90 -6.06
CA VAL A 869 -36.28 36.71 -5.51
C VAL A 869 -35.38 37.16 -6.66
N ALA A 870 -35.06 38.45 -6.63
CA ALA A 870 -34.46 39.28 -7.66
C ALA A 870 -33.02 38.95 -7.98
N SER A 871 -32.67 39.07 -9.27
CA SER A 871 -31.30 39.13 -9.79
C SER A 871 -30.75 40.56 -9.73
N PRO A 872 -29.43 40.78 -9.53
CA PRO A 872 -28.78 42.07 -9.69
C PRO A 872 -28.43 42.36 -11.16
N PRO A 873 -28.36 43.63 -11.57
CA PRO A 873 -28.20 44.02 -12.96
C PRO A 873 -26.73 44.08 -13.43
N ARG A 874 -26.60 43.92 -14.74
CA ARG A 874 -25.35 44.17 -15.49
C ARG A 874 -25.14 45.68 -15.69
N PRO A 875 -23.86 46.16 -15.72
CA PRO A 875 -23.61 47.56 -16.06
C PRO A 875 -23.48 47.77 -17.57
N GLY A 876 -24.24 48.76 -18.05
CA GLY A 876 -24.07 49.38 -19.37
C GLY A 876 -23.23 50.66 -19.21
N GLY A 877 -22.48 50.98 -20.27
CA GLY A 877 -21.45 51.99 -20.28
C GLY A 877 -21.94 53.45 -20.45
N GLY A 878 -20.96 54.32 -20.27
CA GLY A 878 -20.94 55.66 -20.91
C GLY A 878 -20.71 56.83 -19.98
N GLY A 879 -19.53 57.47 -20.08
CA GLY A 879 -19.46 58.93 -20.20
C GLY A 879 -19.08 59.77 -19.01
N ASP A 880 -17.88 60.32 -19.12
CA ASP A 880 -17.44 61.70 -18.82
C ASP A 880 -17.20 62.24 -17.40
N ARG A 881 -15.89 62.48 -17.26
CA ARG A 881 -15.22 63.66 -16.60
C ARG A 881 -15.85 64.34 -15.41
N ARG A 882 -15.16 64.36 -14.29
CA ARG A 882 -14.54 65.57 -13.67
C ARG A 882 -13.82 65.28 -12.37
N LEU A 883 -12.69 65.92 -12.28
CA LEU A 883 -11.81 66.19 -11.16
C LEU A 883 -12.51 66.63 -9.89
N ALA A 884 -12.11 66.20 -8.72
CA ALA A 884 -11.85 67.00 -7.51
C ALA A 884 -11.25 66.21 -6.37
N ARG A 885 -10.01 66.49 -6.05
CA ARG A 885 -9.38 66.91 -4.77
C ARG A 885 -9.54 66.01 -3.53
N VAL A 886 -8.35 65.52 -3.16
CA VAL A 886 -7.86 65.14 -1.83
C VAL A 886 -8.15 66.25 -0.78
N PRO A 887 -8.37 65.89 0.47
CA PRO A 887 -7.50 66.45 1.52
C PRO A 887 -6.81 65.45 2.47
N ARG A 888 -5.53 65.72 2.62
CA ARG A 888 -4.68 65.30 3.74
C ARG A 888 -5.10 66.01 5.04
N ARG A 889 -5.12 65.30 6.16
CA ARG A 889 -4.81 65.83 7.50
C ARG A 889 -4.14 64.73 8.31
N ARG A 890 -2.84 64.85 8.54
CA ARG A 890 -2.03 65.53 9.57
C ARG A 890 -2.44 65.09 11.00
N ARG A 891 -1.48 64.35 11.55
CA ARG A 891 -0.76 64.43 12.86
C ARG A 891 -1.51 65.15 13.99
N ARG A 892 -1.55 64.45 15.16
CA ARG A 892 -1.11 65.09 16.41
C ARG A 892 -0.63 64.04 17.41
N ALA A 893 0.53 64.40 17.98
CA ALA A 893 1.19 63.79 19.11
C ALA A 893 0.70 64.42 20.41
N SER A 894 0.71 63.70 21.52
CA SER A 894 0.84 64.21 22.89
C SER A 894 1.34 63.05 23.78
N ARG A 895 2.59 63.13 24.20
CA ARG A 895 3.16 63.59 25.47
C ARG A 895 2.64 62.83 26.70
N GLY A 896 3.62 62.22 27.36
CA GLY A 896 3.54 61.48 28.58
C GLY A 896 3.30 62.36 29.84
N PRO A 897 3.52 61.84 31.06
CA PRO A 897 4.75 62.13 31.77
C PRO A 897 5.36 61.03 32.64
N ARG A 898 6.58 61.32 32.96
CA ARG A 898 7.58 60.82 33.89
C ARG A 898 7.11 60.54 35.32
N ALA A 899 7.72 59.53 36.01
CA ALA A 899 8.63 59.78 37.13
C ALA A 899 9.11 58.47 37.78
N ARG A 900 10.40 58.33 37.88
CA ARG A 900 11.30 58.21 39.08
C ARG A 900 11.16 56.83 39.76
N GLY A 901 12.17 56.06 39.95
CA GLY A 901 13.54 56.17 40.38
C GLY A 901 13.85 54.86 41.04
N GLY A 902 14.97 54.24 41.11
CA GLY A 902 16.27 54.67 41.29
C GLY A 902 17.11 53.52 41.78
N ARG A 903 18.38 53.55 41.39
CA ARG A 903 19.56 53.00 42.05
C ARG A 903 19.98 51.54 41.80
N SER A 904 21.04 51.47 41.00
CA SER A 904 22.19 50.54 41.09
C SER A 904 23.20 51.07 42.09
N PRO A 905 24.38 50.48 42.29
CA PRO A 905 24.89 49.10 42.45
C PRO A 905 25.63 48.95 43.80
N PRO A 906 26.66 48.20 44.17
CA PRO A 906 27.88 47.88 43.43
C PRO A 906 28.48 46.43 43.57
N ALA A 907 29.48 46.25 42.75
CA ALA A 907 30.53 45.30 42.62
C ALA A 907 31.33 44.90 43.89
N ARG A 908 32.01 43.75 43.78
CA ARG A 908 33.45 43.46 44.06
C ARG A 908 33.68 41.94 44.07
N ARG A 909 34.56 41.50 43.09
CA ARG A 909 35.98 41.10 43.30
C ARG A 909 36.12 39.82 44.10
N ARG A 910 36.86 38.81 43.72
CA ARG A 910 38.22 38.71 43.16
C ARG A 910 38.49 37.23 42.69
N GLN A 911 39.14 37.08 41.57
CA GLN A 911 40.50 36.56 41.36
C GLN A 911 40.74 35.03 41.48
N GLY A 912 41.29 34.51 40.36
CA GLY A 912 42.25 33.45 40.41
C GLY A 912 42.42 32.74 39.06
N ALA A 913 43.17 33.31 38.11
CA ALA A 913 43.88 32.61 37.08
C ALA A 913 45.35 32.53 37.52
N PRO A 914 46.32 31.89 36.86
CA PRO A 914 46.34 31.22 35.56
C PRO A 914 47.29 29.99 35.47
N ARG A 915 47.57 29.58 34.20
CA ARG A 915 48.79 28.87 33.72
C ARG A 915 48.59 27.36 33.54
N ARG A 916 49.09 26.68 32.50
CA ARG A 916 49.92 27.00 31.31
C ARG A 916 49.75 25.87 30.29
N ARG A 917 49.76 26.21 29.01
CA ARG A 917 50.21 25.32 27.94
C ARG A 917 51.71 25.04 28.07
N PRO A 918 52.25 23.96 27.43
CA PRO A 918 52.87 24.17 26.14
C PRO A 918 52.68 23.05 25.11
N HIS A 919 52.65 23.42 23.84
CA HIS A 919 53.24 22.75 22.69
C HIS A 919 54.76 23.03 22.68
N PRO A 920 55.64 22.44 21.80
CA PRO A 920 55.46 21.55 20.64
C PRO A 920 56.58 20.46 20.55
N GLY A 921 56.58 19.65 19.47
CA GLY A 921 57.75 18.82 19.12
C GLY A 921 57.52 17.89 17.96
N ALA A 922 57.97 18.27 16.79
CA ALA A 922 58.17 17.40 15.63
C ALA A 922 59.66 17.04 15.49
N PRO A 923 60.11 16.29 14.47
CA PRO A 923 60.50 14.87 14.56
C PRO A 923 62.04 14.64 14.51
N PRO A 924 62.51 13.47 14.34
CA PRO A 924 63.59 13.28 13.38
C PRO A 924 63.49 12.04 12.45
N ARG A 925 64.05 12.27 11.30
CA ARG A 925 64.39 11.41 10.17
C ARG A 925 65.42 10.34 10.53
N GLY A 926 65.39 9.26 9.73
CA GLY A 926 66.61 8.63 9.33
C GLY A 926 66.61 7.13 9.37
N GLY A 927 66.98 6.48 8.24
CA GLY A 927 67.43 5.13 8.21
C GLY A 927 67.00 4.29 7.00
N GLN A 928 67.73 4.52 5.87
CA GLN A 928 67.78 3.62 4.71
C GLN A 928 68.38 2.26 5.08
N ARG A 929 67.93 1.20 4.38
CA ARG A 929 68.67 0.13 3.64
C ARG A 929 67.69 -0.92 3.18
N ARG A 930 67.43 -1.06 1.93
CA ARG A 930 68.05 -1.82 0.81
C ARG A 930 68.12 -3.33 1.03
N VAL A 931 67.53 -3.99 0.03
CA VAL A 931 67.97 -5.20 -0.69
C VAL A 931 67.48 -6.56 -0.21
N GLY A 932 66.85 -7.28 -1.12
CA GLY A 932 66.73 -8.70 -1.15
C GLY A 932 65.65 -9.30 -2.05
N ASP A 933 65.99 -9.58 -3.28
CA ASP A 933 65.34 -10.43 -4.24
C ASP A 933 64.91 -11.80 -3.70
N GLY A 934 63.92 -12.39 -4.34
CA GLY A 934 63.66 -13.81 -4.23
C GLY A 934 62.36 -14.29 -4.85
N SER A 935 62.37 -14.44 -6.13
CA SER A 935 61.62 -15.36 -6.99
C SER A 935 61.11 -16.64 -6.36
N GLY A 936 59.96 -17.11 -6.81
CA GLY A 936 59.63 -18.52 -6.74
C GLY A 936 58.13 -18.85 -6.87
N ALA A 937 57.75 -19.09 -8.04
CA ALA A 937 56.65 -19.88 -8.57
C ALA A 937 56.14 -21.03 -7.65
N ARG A 938 54.88 -21.15 -7.46
CA ARG A 938 53.94 -22.21 -7.98
C ARG A 938 52.53 -21.83 -7.64
#